data_15900d854f646bef4c4130aa4e7aee0f
#
_entry.id   15900d854f646bef4c4130aa4e7aee0f
#
_cell.length_a   1.000
_cell.length_b   1.000
_cell.length_c   1.000
_cell.angle_alpha   90.00
_cell.angle_beta   90.00
_cell.angle_gamma   90.00
#
_symmetry.space_group_name_H-M   'P 1'
#
loop_
_entity.id
_entity.type
_entity.pdbx_description
1 polymer ?
#
loop_
_entity_poly.entity_id
_entity_poly.type
_entity_poly.pdbx_seq_one_letter_code
_entity_poly.pdbx_strand_id
1 'polypeptide(L)'
;MRIYGLLLCGWMAVSLQVQQIHDWENHHVLQINREPARAAFVPFAKQKGDCSMSLDGMWKFRWTPVPSERIADFYRTDFNDEDWKSFPVPANWEINGYGTPIYVSAGYPFKIDPPRVMGEPKASYTTYKERNPVGQYRRTFILPAGWKADGQTFLRFEGVMSAFYVWINGERIGYSQGSMEPSEFNITRWLKPGENQIALEVYRYSDGSYLEDQDFWRFGGIHRSIHLVHTPDIRIRDYVVRTLPAVQGNYQDFRLLIDPQFSVYQGMDGKGYTLQAVLKDADGREIVNMVGNVEDILDLEHKAARMNEWYPQRGPRKMGRMSAVIKSPQRWTAETPYLYKLELRLQNVNGQTIEQVEQPVGFRCIEIKDGQMLVNGNSVRFRGVNRHEHDPYTARVMSEERMLQDILLMKQANVNAVRTSHYPNVSRWYELCDSLGLYVMDEADIEEHGLRGTLASTPDWYAAFLDRAVRMAERDKNHPSVVMWSMGNESGYGPNFAAISAWLHDFDPTRPVHYEGAQGVNGEPDPKTVDVISRFYTRVKQEYLNPGIPEGEDKERAENARWERLLEIAERTNDNRPVMTSEYAHCMGNALGNFKEYWDEIYSNSRMLGGFIWDWVDQGIYKILPDGRQMVAYGGDFGDQPNLKAFCFNGVVMSDRETTPKYWEVKKVYAPVKLEMEKDLQVFPKEQDLLVKEQDVLPKGLRVTNRNHHIGLEGYRCLWTLIENGKKMEQGELALPLVAPGETGTMALPDVKINKQADVRLNVSIVLKEDALWAKAGHEILKEQFALNDHLMAVANGVQPGKRKNKFSVLDLWKDSYFQAFRAPTDNDKSFGNWLAKDWKNQRLDAPQVEVITPETETQETNGTVSRKSVVKYRYAKGSICLLYTSPSPRD
;
A
#
# COMPACT_ATOMS: atom_id res chain seq x y z
N MET A 1 66.74 13.06 62.03
CA MET A 1 65.34 12.73 62.47
C MET A 1 64.48 12.65 61.21
N ARG A 2 64.20 11.42 60.78
CA ARG A 2 63.31 11.15 59.54
C ARG A 2 61.91 10.86 60.02
N ILE A 3 60.95 11.62 59.49
CA ILE A 3 59.53 11.40 59.68
C ILE A 3 59.00 10.73 58.40
N TYR A 4 58.50 9.52 58.51
CA TYR A 4 57.81 8.81 57.47
C TYR A 4 56.31 9.12 57.58
N GLY A 5 55.75 9.76 56.53
CA GLY A 5 54.31 9.93 56.36
C GLY A 5 53.78 8.74 55.53
N LEU A 6 52.90 7.96 56.13
CA LEU A 6 52.12 6.94 55.40
C LEU A 6 50.95 7.62 54.68
N LEU A 7 50.94 7.59 53.35
CA LEU A 7 49.81 7.89 52.52
C LEU A 7 49.00 6.59 52.32
N LEU A 8 47.84 6.49 52.96
CA LEU A 8 46.83 5.49 52.69
C LEU A 8 46.04 5.95 51.40
N CYS A 9 46.36 5.34 50.26
CA CYS A 9 45.52 5.43 49.09
C CYS A 9 44.35 4.43 49.26
N GLY A 10 43.17 4.97 49.62
CA GLY A 10 41.92 4.23 49.55
C GLY A 10 41.54 4.00 48.10
N TRP A 11 41.63 2.77 47.64
CA TRP A 11 41.02 2.32 46.36
C TRP A 11 39.52 2.24 46.55
N MET A 12 38.76 3.27 46.09
CA MET A 12 37.36 3.06 45.82
C MET A 12 37.24 2.19 44.55
N ALA A 13 36.92 0.93 44.69
CA ALA A 13 36.49 0.07 43.63
C ALA A 13 35.10 0.58 43.20
N VAL A 14 35.07 1.45 42.19
CA VAL A 14 33.84 1.71 41.42
C VAL A 14 33.61 0.41 40.66
N SER A 15 32.70 -0.41 41.16
CA SER A 15 32.16 -1.53 40.39
C SER A 15 31.36 -0.89 39.25
N LEU A 16 31.97 -0.72 38.10
CA LEU A 16 31.26 -0.56 36.85
C LEU A 16 30.41 -1.83 36.67
N GLN A 17 29.15 -1.78 37.09
CA GLN A 17 28.15 -2.71 36.58
C GLN A 17 28.13 -2.50 35.08
N VAL A 18 28.80 -3.33 34.34
CA VAL A 18 28.56 -3.45 32.88
C VAL A 18 27.09 -3.82 32.75
N GLN A 19 26.27 -2.85 32.42
CA GLN A 19 24.85 -3.05 32.16
C GLN A 19 24.82 -4.08 31.02
N GLN A 20 24.27 -5.25 31.28
CA GLN A 20 24.16 -6.29 30.27
C GLN A 20 23.24 -5.73 29.16
N ILE A 21 23.82 -5.47 27.99
CA ILE A 21 23.06 -5.01 26.82
C ILE A 21 22.25 -6.21 26.34
N HIS A 22 20.94 -6.05 26.27
CA HIS A 22 20.05 -7.09 25.74
C HIS A 22 20.13 -7.10 24.21
N ASP A 23 19.98 -8.28 23.59
CA ASP A 23 20.00 -8.41 22.12
C ASP A 23 18.93 -7.52 21.46
N TRP A 24 17.76 -7.36 22.08
CA TRP A 24 16.65 -6.52 21.62
C TRP A 24 16.82 -5.01 21.90
N GLU A 25 17.94 -4.56 22.41
CA GLU A 25 18.42 -3.18 22.53
C GLU A 25 19.80 -3.00 21.92
N ASN A 26 20.14 -3.85 20.95
CA ASN A 26 21.46 -3.87 20.33
C ASN A 26 21.36 -4.06 18.82
N HIS A 27 21.33 -2.98 18.08
CA HIS A 27 21.20 -2.94 16.62
C HIS A 27 22.33 -3.64 15.83
N HIS A 28 23.36 -4.14 16.51
CA HIS A 28 24.36 -5.03 15.93
C HIS A 28 23.96 -6.51 15.99
N VAL A 29 22.93 -6.87 16.74
CA VAL A 29 22.44 -8.24 16.89
C VAL A 29 21.06 -8.36 16.26
N LEU A 30 21.02 -8.47 14.94
CA LEU A 30 19.77 -8.58 14.17
C LEU A 30 19.19 -10.00 14.24
N GLN A 31 20.05 -10.98 14.48
CA GLN A 31 19.67 -12.39 14.51
C GLN A 31 20.74 -13.28 15.19
N ILE A 32 20.31 -14.44 15.67
CA ILE A 32 21.18 -15.54 16.13
C ILE A 32 20.66 -16.82 15.50
N ASN A 33 21.48 -17.52 14.72
CA ASN A 33 21.17 -18.78 14.03
C ASN A 33 19.98 -18.74 13.06
N ARG A 34 19.55 -17.56 12.63
CA ARG A 34 18.54 -17.44 11.56
C ARG A 34 19.17 -17.85 10.22
N GLU A 35 18.45 -18.67 9.45
CA GLU A 35 18.85 -19.01 8.08
C GLU A 35 18.84 -17.73 7.19
N PRO A 36 19.72 -17.66 6.20
CA PRO A 36 19.67 -16.59 5.20
C PRO A 36 18.31 -16.56 4.49
N ALA A 37 17.88 -15.36 4.08
CA ALA A 37 16.64 -15.18 3.35
C ALA A 37 16.61 -15.99 2.03
N ARG A 38 15.42 -16.35 1.59
CA ARG A 38 15.18 -17.12 0.36
C ARG A 38 13.79 -16.83 -0.21
N ALA A 39 13.54 -17.24 -1.44
CA ALA A 39 12.24 -17.14 -2.08
C ALA A 39 11.13 -17.80 -1.23
N ALA A 40 9.95 -17.21 -1.28
CA ALA A 40 8.78 -17.76 -0.60
C ALA A 40 8.28 -19.01 -1.35
N PHE A 41 8.54 -20.17 -0.80
CA PHE A 41 7.98 -21.45 -1.27
C PHE A 41 7.96 -22.47 -0.15
N VAL A 42 7.04 -23.43 -0.27
CA VAL A 42 6.97 -24.62 0.58
C VAL A 42 7.17 -25.84 -0.34
N PRO A 43 8.23 -26.62 -0.15
CA PRO A 43 8.47 -27.80 -0.96
C PRO A 43 7.48 -28.92 -0.60
N PHE A 44 7.37 -29.91 -1.48
CA PHE A 44 6.61 -31.14 -1.24
C PHE A 44 7.31 -32.32 -1.94
N ALA A 45 7.06 -33.54 -1.49
CA ALA A 45 7.66 -34.74 -2.06
C ALA A 45 6.74 -35.46 -3.04
N LYS A 46 5.50 -35.70 -2.66
CA LYS A 46 4.48 -36.40 -3.48
C LYS A 46 3.24 -35.55 -3.72
N GLN A 47 2.80 -34.83 -2.68
CA GLN A 47 1.63 -33.95 -2.75
C GLN A 47 1.89 -32.70 -1.92
N LYS A 48 1.27 -31.59 -2.33
CA LYS A 48 1.38 -30.34 -1.57
C LYS A 48 0.99 -30.54 -0.10
N GLY A 49 1.83 -30.02 0.80
CA GLY A 49 1.63 -30.09 2.23
C GLY A 49 2.28 -31.28 2.93
N ASP A 50 2.79 -32.29 2.22
CA ASP A 50 3.40 -33.49 2.85
C ASP A 50 4.76 -33.19 3.51
N CYS A 51 5.39 -32.08 3.14
CA CYS A 51 6.64 -31.60 3.71
C CYS A 51 6.45 -30.39 4.66
N SER A 52 5.23 -30.06 5.05
CA SER A 52 4.95 -28.95 5.96
C SER A 52 3.98 -29.33 7.07
N MET A 53 4.10 -28.66 8.21
CA MET A 53 3.19 -28.82 9.35
C MET A 53 2.95 -27.45 9.98
N SER A 54 1.70 -27.01 10.04
CA SER A 54 1.34 -25.77 10.73
C SER A 54 1.46 -25.94 12.25
N LEU A 55 2.00 -24.92 12.90
CA LEU A 55 1.98 -24.74 14.34
C LEU A 55 0.97 -23.63 14.74
N ASP A 56 0.11 -23.19 13.84
CA ASP A 56 -0.98 -22.29 14.15
C ASP A 56 -2.02 -22.97 15.06
N GLY A 57 -2.77 -22.15 15.82
CA GLY A 57 -3.78 -22.63 16.71
C GLY A 57 -3.55 -22.17 18.15
N MET A 58 -3.99 -22.97 19.13
CA MET A 58 -3.95 -22.55 20.54
C MET A 58 -2.60 -22.91 21.19
N TRP A 59 -2.00 -21.89 21.85
CA TRP A 59 -0.76 -22.03 22.61
C TRP A 59 -0.99 -21.69 24.07
N LYS A 60 -0.21 -22.22 24.99
CA LYS A 60 -0.07 -21.73 26.36
C LYS A 60 0.61 -20.37 26.30
N PHE A 61 0.07 -19.38 27.03
CA PHE A 61 0.48 -17.99 26.91
C PHE A 61 0.50 -17.27 28.25
N ARG A 62 1.51 -16.47 28.47
CA ARG A 62 1.64 -15.52 29.57
C ARG A 62 2.09 -14.17 29.03
N TRP A 63 1.40 -13.12 29.41
CA TRP A 63 1.76 -11.75 29.07
C TRP A 63 2.20 -10.99 30.31
N THR A 64 3.19 -10.12 30.18
CA THR A 64 3.67 -9.22 31.23
C THR A 64 3.88 -7.82 30.67
N PRO A 65 3.58 -6.76 31.45
CA PRO A 65 3.67 -5.38 30.98
C PRO A 65 5.12 -4.87 30.82
N VAL A 66 6.06 -5.53 31.51
CA VAL A 66 7.48 -5.16 31.53
C VAL A 66 8.38 -6.41 31.54
N PRO A 67 9.57 -6.34 30.91
CA PRO A 67 10.47 -7.51 30.83
C PRO A 67 10.95 -8.04 32.18
N SER A 68 10.99 -7.23 33.23
CA SER A 68 11.41 -7.66 34.56
C SER A 68 10.42 -8.62 35.25
N GLU A 69 9.18 -8.69 34.79
CA GLU A 69 8.14 -9.58 35.34
C GLU A 69 8.03 -10.91 34.58
N ARG A 70 8.81 -11.09 33.52
CA ARG A 70 8.84 -12.36 32.79
C ARG A 70 9.43 -13.50 33.63
N ILE A 71 9.00 -14.72 33.33
CA ILE A 71 9.56 -15.91 33.98
C ILE A 71 10.84 -16.31 33.24
N ALA A 72 11.98 -16.28 33.93
CA ALA A 72 13.28 -16.45 33.29
C ALA A 72 13.53 -17.87 32.75
N ASP A 73 12.95 -18.88 33.35
CA ASP A 73 13.16 -20.30 33.05
C ASP A 73 11.93 -21.00 32.45
N PHE A 74 10.97 -20.23 31.93
CA PHE A 74 9.72 -20.72 31.36
C PHE A 74 9.89 -21.72 30.19
N TYR A 75 11.06 -21.72 29.54
CA TYR A 75 11.37 -22.57 28.39
C TYR A 75 11.76 -23.99 28.79
N ARG A 76 12.00 -24.26 30.04
CA ARG A 76 12.40 -25.56 30.51
C ARG A 76 11.32 -26.61 30.25
N THR A 77 11.72 -27.84 29.95
CA THR A 77 10.77 -28.92 29.64
C THR A 77 10.01 -29.41 30.89
N ASP A 78 10.55 -29.19 32.08
CA ASP A 78 9.92 -29.50 33.37
C ASP A 78 9.16 -28.34 34.01
N PHE A 79 9.03 -27.21 33.30
CA PHE A 79 8.29 -26.05 33.78
C PHE A 79 6.79 -26.34 33.80
N ASN A 80 6.11 -26.06 34.91
CA ASN A 80 4.65 -26.17 35.02
C ASN A 80 3.96 -24.93 34.45
N ASP A 81 3.20 -25.11 33.38
CA ASP A 81 2.42 -24.07 32.70
C ASP A 81 0.89 -24.27 32.76
N GLU A 82 0.41 -25.06 33.72
CA GLU A 82 -1.03 -25.36 33.87
C GLU A 82 -1.87 -24.09 34.05
N ASP A 83 -1.38 -23.12 34.81
CA ASP A 83 -2.03 -21.84 35.07
C ASP A 83 -2.00 -20.86 33.90
N TRP A 84 -1.25 -21.16 32.83
CA TRP A 84 -1.14 -20.29 31.68
C TRP A 84 -2.42 -20.29 30.85
N LYS A 85 -2.77 -19.13 30.34
CA LYS A 85 -3.94 -18.98 29.49
C LYS A 85 -3.72 -19.63 28.12
N SER A 86 -4.80 -19.93 27.45
CA SER A 86 -4.78 -20.38 26.06
C SER A 86 -4.90 -19.14 25.16
N PHE A 87 -4.06 -19.03 24.13
CA PHE A 87 -4.00 -17.88 23.24
C PHE A 87 -3.85 -18.35 21.77
N PRO A 88 -4.61 -17.78 20.83
CA PRO A 88 -4.50 -18.15 19.43
C PRO A 88 -3.21 -17.62 18.79
N VAL A 89 -2.66 -18.36 17.86
CA VAL A 89 -1.55 -17.96 16.97
C VAL A 89 -1.97 -18.34 15.55
N PRO A 90 -1.93 -17.43 14.59
CA PRO A 90 -1.51 -16.02 14.70
C PRO A 90 -2.53 -15.13 15.40
N ALA A 91 -2.07 -14.16 16.17
CA ALA A 91 -2.90 -13.11 16.76
C ALA A 91 -2.07 -11.94 17.31
N ASN A 92 -2.68 -10.75 17.36
CA ASN A 92 -2.15 -9.61 18.13
C ASN A 92 -2.68 -9.64 19.56
N TRP A 93 -1.85 -9.20 20.51
CA TRP A 93 -2.20 -9.27 21.94
C TRP A 93 -3.35 -8.37 22.31
N GLU A 94 -3.32 -7.13 21.84
CA GLU A 94 -4.16 -6.04 22.31
C GLU A 94 -5.63 -6.24 21.97
N ILE A 95 -5.93 -6.77 20.80
CA ILE A 95 -7.31 -7.10 20.42
C ILE A 95 -7.82 -8.39 21.09
N ASN A 96 -6.95 -9.15 21.73
CA ASN A 96 -7.26 -10.33 22.53
C ASN A 96 -7.22 -10.06 24.04
N GLY A 97 -7.20 -8.77 24.43
CA GLY A 97 -7.33 -8.33 25.81
C GLY A 97 -6.04 -8.27 26.63
N TYR A 98 -4.85 -8.24 25.97
CA TYR A 98 -3.55 -8.14 26.60
C TYR A 98 -2.82 -6.88 26.18
N GLY A 99 -2.77 -5.89 27.04
CA GLY A 99 -2.18 -4.58 26.76
C GLY A 99 -3.13 -3.66 26.01
N THR A 100 -2.61 -2.49 25.61
CA THR A 100 -3.37 -1.41 24.99
C THR A 100 -2.89 -1.18 23.55
N PRO A 101 -3.77 -1.22 22.54
CA PRO A 101 -3.40 -0.81 21.20
C PRO A 101 -3.10 0.68 21.19
N ILE A 102 -2.03 1.11 20.53
CA ILE A 102 -1.60 2.52 20.46
C ILE A 102 -1.52 2.92 19.00
N TYR A 103 -2.25 3.98 18.63
CA TYR A 103 -2.17 4.53 17.28
C TYR A 103 -1.35 5.81 17.23
N VAL A 104 -0.22 5.76 16.54
CA VAL A 104 0.66 6.91 16.30
C VAL A 104 1.24 6.88 14.89
N SER A 105 1.56 8.05 14.38
CA SER A 105 2.35 8.31 13.17
C SER A 105 3.45 9.30 13.52
N ALA A 106 4.58 9.27 12.82
CA ALA A 106 5.71 10.18 13.00
C ALA A 106 6.18 10.29 14.46
N GLY A 107 6.20 9.19 15.20
CA GLY A 107 6.65 9.20 16.59
C GLY A 107 6.48 7.88 17.32
N TYR A 108 7.28 7.72 18.36
CA TYR A 108 7.36 6.50 19.14
C TYR A 108 6.56 6.59 20.44
N PRO A 109 5.86 5.52 20.83
CA PRO A 109 5.14 5.49 22.10
C PRO A 109 6.06 5.30 23.32
N PHE A 110 7.36 5.09 23.10
CA PHE A 110 8.39 4.94 24.14
C PHE A 110 9.35 6.14 24.13
N LYS A 111 10.30 6.20 25.08
CA LYS A 111 11.32 7.24 25.10
C LYS A 111 12.32 7.02 23.97
N ILE A 112 12.51 8.01 23.14
CA ILE A 112 13.52 8.00 22.06
C ILE A 112 14.91 8.06 22.66
N ASP A 113 15.70 6.99 22.48
CA ASP A 113 17.10 6.84 22.90
C ASP A 113 17.75 5.65 22.15
N PRO A 114 17.82 5.69 20.79
CA PRO A 114 18.31 4.54 20.01
C PRO A 114 19.69 4.05 20.49
N PRO A 115 19.93 2.73 20.59
CA PRO A 115 19.03 1.63 20.28
C PRO A 115 18.09 1.20 21.42
N ARG A 116 18.08 1.92 22.56
CA ARG A 116 17.35 1.53 23.77
C ARG A 116 15.86 1.89 23.68
N VAL A 117 15.01 0.94 24.11
CA VAL A 117 13.54 1.12 24.18
C VAL A 117 13.01 1.12 25.62
N MET A 118 13.86 0.81 26.61
CA MET A 118 13.49 0.74 28.03
C MET A 118 13.61 2.05 28.79
N GLY A 119 14.00 3.15 28.13
CA GLY A 119 14.05 4.46 28.74
C GLY A 119 12.69 4.89 29.28
N GLU A 120 12.66 5.70 30.36
CA GLU A 120 11.43 6.13 30.99
C GLU A 120 10.70 7.15 30.10
N PRO A 121 9.49 6.84 29.59
CA PRO A 121 8.70 7.76 28.78
C PRO A 121 7.98 8.79 29.67
N LYS A 122 7.22 9.70 29.05
CA LYS A 122 6.36 10.63 29.78
C LYS A 122 5.34 9.87 30.63
N ALA A 123 5.07 10.33 31.86
CA ALA A 123 4.16 9.68 32.79
C ALA A 123 2.71 9.54 32.25
N SER A 124 2.34 10.36 31.26
CA SER A 124 1.04 10.28 30.57
C SER A 124 0.97 9.19 29.50
N TYR A 125 2.12 8.64 29.06
CA TYR A 125 2.14 7.62 28.01
C TYR A 125 1.67 6.26 28.54
N THR A 126 0.99 5.50 27.74
CA THR A 126 0.59 4.11 28.01
C THR A 126 1.82 3.26 28.37
N THR A 127 2.92 3.46 27.65
CA THR A 127 4.20 2.78 27.87
C THR A 127 4.91 3.16 29.18
N TYR A 128 4.41 4.13 29.95
CA TYR A 128 4.90 4.36 31.31
C TYR A 128 4.64 3.17 32.21
N LYS A 129 3.49 2.49 32.03
CA LYS A 129 3.09 1.29 32.77
C LYS A 129 3.37 0.01 31.98
N GLU A 130 3.09 0.03 30.67
CA GLU A 130 3.35 -1.07 29.74
C GLU A 130 4.66 -0.80 28.99
N ARG A 131 5.80 -0.74 29.69
CA ARG A 131 7.05 -0.17 29.16
C ARG A 131 7.61 -0.92 27.96
N ASN A 132 7.62 -2.22 28.00
CA ASN A 132 7.92 -3.10 26.87
C ASN A 132 7.30 -4.46 27.16
N PRO A 133 6.02 -4.65 26.83
CA PRO A 133 5.32 -5.91 27.08
C PRO A 133 6.04 -7.11 26.48
N VAL A 134 5.98 -8.23 27.21
CA VAL A 134 6.56 -9.51 26.80
C VAL A 134 5.48 -10.59 26.78
N GLY A 135 5.38 -11.29 25.66
CA GLY A 135 4.57 -12.49 25.52
C GLY A 135 5.44 -13.74 25.56
N GLN A 136 5.18 -14.63 26.51
CA GLN A 136 5.82 -15.93 26.61
C GLN A 136 4.83 -17.01 26.17
N TYR A 137 5.26 -17.85 25.22
CA TYR A 137 4.43 -18.87 24.59
C TYR A 137 5.06 -20.23 24.75
N ARG A 138 4.22 -21.27 24.92
CA ARG A 138 4.65 -22.66 24.98
C ARG A 138 3.67 -23.55 24.22
N ARG A 139 4.20 -24.55 23.52
CA ARG A 139 3.41 -25.59 22.85
C ARG A 139 4.20 -26.87 22.72
N THR A 140 3.50 -28.00 22.73
CA THR A 140 4.07 -29.29 22.33
C THR A 140 3.61 -29.65 20.92
N PHE A 141 4.42 -30.41 20.20
CA PHE A 141 4.12 -30.93 18.88
C PHE A 141 4.80 -32.29 18.66
N ILE A 142 4.22 -33.06 17.76
CA ILE A 142 4.76 -34.35 17.30
C ILE A 142 4.95 -34.25 15.79
N LEU A 143 6.14 -34.65 15.30
CA LEU A 143 6.42 -34.64 13.88
C LEU A 143 5.54 -35.65 13.14
N PRO A 144 5.10 -35.34 11.91
CA PRO A 144 4.36 -36.29 11.10
C PRO A 144 5.10 -37.62 10.89
N ALA A 145 4.41 -38.74 11.04
CA ALA A 145 5.01 -40.08 10.94
C ALA A 145 5.67 -40.38 9.60
N GLY A 146 5.29 -39.63 8.54
CA GLY A 146 5.89 -39.72 7.21
C GLY A 146 7.21 -38.97 7.05
N TRP A 147 7.58 -38.13 8.00
CA TRP A 147 8.86 -37.43 7.98
C TRP A 147 9.96 -38.37 8.43
N LYS A 148 10.94 -38.56 7.58
CA LYS A 148 12.04 -39.49 7.87
C LYS A 148 12.98 -38.89 8.91
N ALA A 149 13.67 -39.77 9.65
CA ALA A 149 14.72 -39.38 10.57
C ALA A 149 15.96 -38.80 9.85
N ASP A 150 16.12 -39.13 8.55
CA ASP A 150 17.08 -38.55 7.62
C ASP A 150 16.45 -37.33 6.95
N GLY A 151 17.16 -36.22 6.90
CA GLY A 151 16.70 -34.93 6.35
C GLY A 151 16.77 -33.80 7.39
N GLN A 152 16.35 -32.65 6.95
CA GLN A 152 16.43 -31.41 7.70
C GLN A 152 15.04 -30.87 8.02
N THR A 153 14.85 -30.35 9.23
CA THR A 153 13.59 -29.71 9.63
C THR A 153 13.84 -28.27 10.01
N PHE A 154 13.09 -27.37 9.38
CA PHE A 154 13.16 -25.93 9.57
C PHE A 154 11.90 -25.45 10.28
N LEU A 155 12.08 -24.56 11.25
CA LEU A 155 11.02 -23.80 11.89
C LEU A 155 10.96 -22.42 11.26
N ARG A 156 9.81 -22.06 10.67
CA ARG A 156 9.61 -20.81 9.96
C ARG A 156 8.49 -20.01 10.59
N PHE A 157 8.79 -18.75 10.91
CA PHE A 157 7.86 -17.72 11.32
C PHE A 157 7.67 -16.77 10.15
N GLU A 158 6.43 -16.48 9.76
CA GLU A 158 6.16 -15.56 8.65
C GLU A 158 6.13 -14.08 9.10
N GLY A 159 5.94 -13.81 10.42
CA GLY A 159 6.01 -12.47 11.00
C GLY A 159 5.77 -12.45 12.50
N VAL A 160 6.62 -11.76 13.26
CA VAL A 160 6.56 -11.62 14.72
C VAL A 160 6.91 -10.19 15.12
N MET A 161 6.04 -9.51 15.86
CA MET A 161 6.23 -8.11 16.29
C MET A 161 6.82 -8.06 17.71
N SER A 162 7.98 -7.45 17.96
CA SER A 162 8.98 -6.89 17.05
C SER A 162 10.24 -7.75 17.01
N ALA A 163 10.57 -8.43 18.13
CA ALA A 163 11.74 -9.32 18.30
C ALA A 163 11.39 -10.51 19.17
N PHE A 164 12.08 -11.63 18.97
CA PHE A 164 11.79 -12.84 19.72
C PHE A 164 12.99 -13.78 19.88
N TYR A 165 12.95 -14.51 20.97
CA TYR A 165 13.80 -15.70 21.18
C TYR A 165 12.98 -16.97 21.00
N VAL A 166 13.67 -18.05 20.59
CA VAL A 166 13.06 -19.36 20.38
C VAL A 166 13.88 -20.47 21.03
N TRP A 167 13.18 -21.40 21.67
CA TRP A 167 13.73 -22.61 22.31
C TRP A 167 13.04 -23.85 21.77
N ILE A 168 13.80 -24.92 21.59
CA ILE A 168 13.28 -26.26 21.29
C ILE A 168 13.79 -27.20 22.37
N ASN A 169 12.90 -27.94 23.03
CA ASN A 169 13.21 -28.91 24.07
C ASN A 169 14.08 -28.37 25.22
N GLY A 170 13.88 -27.09 25.57
CA GLY A 170 14.61 -26.40 26.64
C GLY A 170 15.90 -25.72 26.19
N GLU A 171 16.37 -25.94 24.97
CA GLU A 171 17.60 -25.34 24.43
C GLU A 171 17.26 -24.09 23.60
N ARG A 172 17.96 -22.96 23.84
CA ARG A 172 17.83 -21.75 23.06
C ARG A 172 18.44 -21.95 21.68
N ILE A 173 17.62 -21.88 20.63
CA ILE A 173 18.08 -22.10 19.27
C ILE A 173 18.37 -20.81 18.52
N GLY A 174 17.70 -19.71 18.84
CA GLY A 174 17.91 -18.49 18.08
C GLY A 174 17.21 -17.23 18.59
N TYR A 175 17.45 -16.15 17.84
CA TYR A 175 16.85 -14.83 17.99
C TYR A 175 16.62 -14.23 16.61
N SER A 176 15.57 -13.44 16.45
CA SER A 176 15.36 -12.61 15.27
C SER A 176 14.56 -11.35 15.59
N GLN A 177 14.74 -10.34 14.78
CA GLN A 177 13.93 -9.12 14.74
C GLN A 177 13.56 -8.75 13.30
N GLY A 178 12.73 -7.73 13.14
CA GLY A 178 12.08 -7.38 11.87
C GLY A 178 10.68 -8.00 11.83
N SER A 179 9.65 -7.14 12.00
CA SER A 179 8.28 -7.59 12.26
C SER A 179 7.61 -8.24 11.06
N MET A 180 7.96 -7.81 9.84
CA MET A 180 7.20 -8.09 8.62
C MET A 180 7.87 -9.11 7.69
N GLU A 181 9.09 -9.55 8.01
CA GLU A 181 9.82 -10.52 7.21
C GLU A 181 9.91 -11.88 7.90
N PRO A 182 9.94 -12.97 7.12
CA PRO A 182 10.04 -14.31 7.67
C PRO A 182 11.39 -14.57 8.39
N SER A 183 11.33 -15.40 9.42
CA SER A 183 12.52 -15.90 10.14
C SER A 183 12.49 -17.42 10.13
N GLU A 184 13.56 -18.05 9.62
CA GLU A 184 13.68 -19.51 9.49
C GLU A 184 14.87 -20.00 10.30
N PHE A 185 14.71 -21.14 11.00
CA PHE A 185 15.74 -21.75 11.82
C PHE A 185 15.83 -23.25 11.53
N ASN A 186 17.02 -23.79 11.25
CA ASN A 186 17.21 -25.23 11.18
C ASN A 186 17.22 -25.81 12.60
N ILE A 187 16.19 -26.58 12.92
CA ILE A 187 15.99 -27.15 14.26
C ILE A 187 16.35 -28.63 14.37
N THR A 188 16.81 -29.24 13.30
CA THR A 188 17.02 -30.70 13.15
C THR A 188 17.74 -31.31 14.35
N ARG A 189 18.87 -30.72 14.79
CA ARG A 189 19.71 -31.24 15.84
C ARG A 189 19.10 -31.23 17.25
N TRP A 190 18.03 -30.45 17.45
CA TRP A 190 17.35 -30.32 18.74
C TRP A 190 16.05 -31.13 18.82
N LEU A 191 15.64 -31.73 17.72
CA LEU A 191 14.46 -32.58 17.70
C LEU A 191 14.74 -33.94 18.30
N LYS A 192 13.73 -34.51 18.95
CA LYS A 192 13.73 -35.86 19.52
C LYS A 192 12.56 -36.67 18.97
N PRO A 193 12.65 -38.01 18.99
CA PRO A 193 11.50 -38.88 18.70
C PRO A 193 10.33 -38.60 19.66
N GLY A 194 9.11 -38.61 19.14
CA GLY A 194 7.91 -38.34 19.90
C GLY A 194 7.60 -36.88 20.10
N GLU A 195 7.20 -36.51 21.31
CA GLU A 195 6.79 -35.16 21.64
C GLU A 195 7.98 -34.20 21.75
N ASN A 196 7.88 -33.07 21.11
CA ASN A 196 8.80 -31.96 21.17
C ASN A 196 8.11 -30.73 21.75
N GLN A 197 8.87 -29.86 22.41
CA GLN A 197 8.38 -28.62 22.97
C GLN A 197 9.03 -27.44 22.29
N ILE A 198 8.21 -26.45 21.93
CA ILE A 198 8.66 -25.13 21.51
C ILE A 198 8.27 -24.09 22.55
N ALA A 199 9.16 -23.17 22.86
CA ALA A 199 8.89 -22.00 23.68
C ALA A 199 9.38 -20.75 22.97
N LEU A 200 8.63 -19.64 23.08
CA LEU A 200 8.94 -18.35 22.47
C LEU A 200 8.81 -17.23 23.50
N GLU A 201 9.71 -16.26 23.43
CA GLU A 201 9.63 -15.02 24.18
C GLU A 201 9.66 -13.86 23.22
N VAL A 202 8.54 -13.13 23.12
CA VAL A 202 8.30 -12.07 22.14
C VAL A 202 8.26 -10.73 22.86
N TYR A 203 8.99 -9.75 22.35
CA TYR A 203 9.06 -8.38 22.85
C TYR A 203 8.30 -7.42 21.93
N ARG A 204 7.43 -6.58 22.50
CA ARG A 204 6.66 -5.61 21.72
C ARG A 204 7.54 -4.56 21.07
N TYR A 205 8.59 -4.13 21.75
CA TYR A 205 9.53 -3.15 21.24
C TYR A 205 10.98 -3.68 21.31
N SER A 206 11.74 -3.32 20.31
CA SER A 206 13.18 -3.60 20.20
C SER A 206 13.89 -2.41 19.54
N ASP A 207 15.22 -2.46 19.43
CA ASP A 207 15.95 -1.51 18.59
C ASP A 207 15.42 -1.50 17.15
N GLY A 208 14.95 -2.63 16.63
CA GLY A 208 14.27 -2.73 15.33
C GLY A 208 13.03 -1.84 15.22
N SER A 209 12.33 -1.56 16.31
CA SER A 209 11.15 -0.70 16.33
C SER A 209 11.44 0.76 15.94
N TYR A 210 12.70 1.18 15.98
CA TYR A 210 13.10 2.50 15.46
C TYR A 210 13.03 2.60 13.93
N LEU A 211 13.02 1.47 13.23
CA LEU A 211 12.84 1.37 11.79
C LEU A 211 11.42 0.95 11.39
N GLU A 212 10.49 0.90 12.35
CA GLU A 212 9.10 0.47 12.17
C GLU A 212 8.14 1.54 12.71
N ASP A 213 8.39 2.82 12.31
CA ASP A 213 7.60 3.97 12.75
C ASP A 213 6.48 4.35 11.76
N GLN A 214 5.91 3.37 11.08
CA GLN A 214 4.82 3.54 10.12
C GLN A 214 3.59 4.18 10.75
N ASP A 215 2.79 4.86 9.93
CA ASP A 215 1.49 5.39 10.29
C ASP A 215 0.46 4.28 10.49
N PHE A 216 0.53 3.60 11.63
CA PHE A 216 -0.33 2.47 11.93
C PHE A 216 -0.40 2.15 13.43
N TRP A 217 -1.32 1.26 13.79
CA TRP A 217 -1.45 0.77 15.14
C TRP A 217 -0.22 -0.02 15.58
N ARG A 218 0.29 0.28 16.77
CA ARG A 218 1.36 -0.48 17.41
C ARG A 218 0.75 -1.67 18.13
N PHE A 219 1.11 -2.86 17.69
CA PHE A 219 0.69 -4.13 18.27
C PHE A 219 1.91 -4.95 18.72
N GLY A 220 1.64 -6.00 19.50
CA GLY A 220 2.59 -7.07 19.81
C GLY A 220 2.03 -8.43 19.41
N GLY A 221 2.88 -9.45 19.38
CA GLY A 221 2.46 -10.81 19.15
C GLY A 221 2.95 -11.44 17.85
N ILE A 222 2.47 -12.64 17.60
CA ILE A 222 2.78 -13.44 16.40
C ILE A 222 1.62 -13.28 15.45
N HIS A 223 1.75 -12.36 14.47
CA HIS A 223 0.65 -11.94 13.62
C HIS A 223 0.57 -12.70 12.28
N ARG A 224 1.56 -13.51 11.96
CA ARG A 224 1.57 -14.40 10.79
C ARG A 224 1.87 -15.82 11.20
N SER A 225 1.60 -16.78 10.33
CA SER A 225 1.67 -18.22 10.58
C SER A 225 3.07 -18.70 11.01
N ILE A 226 3.07 -19.80 11.79
CA ILE A 226 4.27 -20.58 12.13
C ILE A 226 4.13 -21.96 11.53
N HIS A 227 5.16 -22.46 10.88
CA HIS A 227 5.14 -23.80 10.35
C HIS A 227 6.52 -24.47 10.37
N LEU A 228 6.51 -25.79 10.39
CA LEU A 228 7.66 -26.62 10.16
C LEU A 228 7.74 -26.99 8.70
N VAL A 229 8.95 -27.02 8.15
CA VAL A 229 9.23 -27.50 6.78
C VAL A 229 10.29 -28.60 6.88
N HIS A 230 9.99 -29.76 6.31
CA HIS A 230 10.90 -30.89 6.27
C HIS A 230 11.43 -31.11 4.85
N THR A 231 12.74 -31.29 4.72
CA THR A 231 13.42 -31.43 3.43
C THR A 231 14.43 -32.56 3.48
N PRO A 232 14.80 -33.16 2.33
CA PRO A 232 15.93 -34.11 2.28
C PRO A 232 17.27 -33.41 2.59
N ASP A 233 18.31 -34.19 2.87
CA ASP A 233 19.67 -33.70 3.14
C ASP A 233 20.36 -33.02 1.95
N ILE A 234 19.92 -33.33 0.73
CA ILE A 234 20.15 -32.48 -0.44
C ILE A 234 18.83 -31.86 -0.80
N ARG A 235 18.72 -30.51 -0.72
CA ARG A 235 17.48 -29.78 -0.95
C ARG A 235 17.67 -28.62 -1.91
N ILE A 236 16.59 -28.22 -2.55
CA ILE A 236 16.48 -26.91 -3.19
C ILE A 236 16.45 -25.87 -2.07
N ARG A 237 17.58 -25.17 -1.87
CA ARG A 237 17.63 -24.11 -0.85
C ARG A 237 16.88 -22.87 -1.31
N ASP A 238 17.12 -22.49 -2.57
CA ASP A 238 16.58 -21.27 -3.16
C ASP A 238 16.64 -21.37 -4.69
N TYR A 239 15.95 -20.46 -5.36
CA TYR A 239 16.07 -20.28 -6.81
C TYR A 239 15.62 -18.89 -7.23
N VAL A 240 16.14 -18.43 -8.36
CA VAL A 240 15.72 -17.20 -9.02
C VAL A 240 15.16 -17.54 -10.39
N VAL A 241 13.99 -17.02 -10.71
CA VAL A 241 13.39 -17.14 -12.05
C VAL A 241 13.34 -15.76 -12.70
N ARG A 242 13.97 -15.63 -13.86
CA ARG A 242 13.93 -14.41 -14.66
C ARG A 242 13.41 -14.67 -16.05
N THR A 243 12.61 -13.75 -16.55
CA THR A 243 12.11 -13.74 -17.93
C THR A 243 12.64 -12.47 -18.60
N LEU A 244 13.40 -12.63 -19.67
CA LEU A 244 14.00 -11.51 -20.39
C LEU A 244 13.68 -11.65 -21.89
N PRO A 245 13.51 -10.56 -22.64
CA PRO A 245 13.42 -10.64 -24.09
C PRO A 245 14.62 -11.42 -24.68
N ALA A 246 14.37 -12.34 -25.57
CA ALA A 246 15.44 -13.13 -26.21
C ALA A 246 16.38 -12.23 -27.04
N VAL A 247 15.84 -11.16 -27.58
CA VAL A 247 16.55 -10.07 -28.26
C VAL A 247 16.10 -8.76 -27.62
N GLN A 248 17.04 -7.94 -27.19
CA GLN A 248 16.76 -6.66 -26.57
C GLN A 248 15.84 -5.79 -27.45
N GLY A 249 14.83 -5.21 -26.86
CA GLY A 249 13.82 -4.39 -27.54
C GLY A 249 12.84 -5.17 -28.42
N ASN A 250 12.91 -6.52 -28.44
CA ASN A 250 11.94 -7.37 -29.12
C ASN A 250 11.21 -8.25 -28.07
N TYR A 251 9.96 -7.97 -27.82
CA TYR A 251 9.14 -8.63 -26.79
C TYR A 251 8.32 -9.81 -27.34
N GLN A 252 8.71 -10.38 -28.49
CA GLN A 252 8.04 -11.52 -29.07
C GLN A 252 8.50 -12.85 -28.43
N ASP A 253 9.81 -13.09 -28.38
CA ASP A 253 10.41 -14.28 -27.80
C ASP A 253 11.09 -13.92 -26.48
N PHE A 254 11.00 -14.82 -25.51
CA PHE A 254 11.60 -14.62 -24.19
C PHE A 254 12.60 -15.72 -23.85
N ARG A 255 13.62 -15.36 -23.09
CA ARG A 255 14.52 -16.30 -22.44
C ARG A 255 14.05 -16.52 -21.00
N LEU A 256 13.75 -17.77 -20.66
CA LEU A 256 13.56 -18.21 -19.29
C LEU A 256 14.92 -18.53 -18.69
N LEU A 257 15.25 -17.94 -17.55
CA LEU A 257 16.46 -18.19 -16.79
C LEU A 257 16.07 -18.70 -15.41
N ILE A 258 16.71 -19.79 -14.96
CA ILE A 258 16.53 -20.37 -13.63
C ILE A 258 17.91 -20.51 -13.02
N ASP A 259 18.14 -19.84 -11.90
CA ASP A 259 19.38 -19.92 -11.12
C ASP A 259 19.10 -20.67 -9.81
N PRO A 260 19.21 -22.01 -9.76
CA PRO A 260 18.96 -22.80 -8.56
C PRO A 260 20.13 -22.77 -7.61
N GLN A 261 19.83 -22.87 -6.30
CA GLN A 261 20.80 -23.03 -5.21
C GLN A 261 20.43 -24.28 -4.39
N PHE A 262 21.44 -25.01 -3.96
CA PHE A 262 21.26 -26.20 -3.15
C PHE A 262 21.92 -26.07 -1.78
N SER A 263 21.30 -26.64 -0.74
CA SER A 263 21.99 -26.98 0.50
C SER A 263 22.23 -28.47 0.56
N VAL A 264 23.42 -28.83 1.07
CA VAL A 264 23.88 -30.20 1.20
C VAL A 264 24.30 -30.42 2.65
N TYR A 265 23.79 -31.45 3.27
CA TYR A 265 24.04 -31.82 4.65
C TYR A 265 24.70 -33.22 4.74
N GLN A 266 25.13 -33.62 5.91
CA GLN A 266 25.67 -34.97 6.20
C GLN A 266 26.91 -35.37 5.35
N GLY A 267 27.65 -34.38 4.80
CA GLY A 267 28.84 -34.67 3.98
C GLY A 267 28.51 -35.20 2.57
N MET A 268 27.27 -35.08 2.09
CA MET A 268 26.92 -35.44 0.74
C MET A 268 27.54 -34.46 -0.27
N ASP A 269 27.70 -34.86 -1.53
CA ASP A 269 28.35 -34.08 -2.60
C ASP A 269 27.43 -33.78 -3.81
N GLY A 270 26.18 -34.23 -3.76
CA GLY A 270 25.20 -34.06 -4.84
C GLY A 270 25.42 -34.93 -6.09
N LYS A 271 26.40 -35.83 -6.03
CA LYS A 271 26.75 -36.68 -7.17
C LYS A 271 25.61 -37.61 -7.57
N GLY A 272 25.28 -37.62 -8.88
CA GLY A 272 24.19 -38.41 -9.43
C GLY A 272 22.78 -37.85 -9.14
N TYR A 273 22.65 -36.71 -8.45
CA TYR A 273 21.39 -35.99 -8.29
C TYR A 273 21.16 -35.06 -9.47
N THR A 274 19.89 -34.87 -9.84
CA THR A 274 19.52 -33.99 -10.95
C THR A 274 18.38 -33.06 -10.54
N LEU A 275 18.39 -31.85 -11.08
CA LEU A 275 17.25 -30.92 -11.04
C LEU A 275 16.57 -30.92 -12.40
N GLN A 276 15.31 -31.36 -12.46
CA GLN A 276 14.45 -31.20 -13.60
C GLN A 276 13.60 -29.95 -13.45
N ALA A 277 13.59 -29.09 -14.50
CA ALA A 277 12.77 -27.88 -14.55
C ALA A 277 11.80 -28.00 -15.74
N VAL A 278 10.52 -28.10 -15.45
CA VAL A 278 9.44 -28.28 -16.45
C VAL A 278 8.54 -27.06 -16.42
N LEU A 279 8.50 -26.33 -17.53
CA LEU A 279 7.54 -25.23 -17.72
C LEU A 279 6.30 -25.75 -18.42
N LYS A 280 5.12 -25.45 -17.87
CA LYS A 280 3.81 -25.81 -18.42
C LYS A 280 2.96 -24.57 -18.66
N ASP A 281 2.12 -24.59 -19.69
CA ASP A 281 1.09 -23.56 -19.88
C ASP A 281 -0.11 -23.76 -18.93
N ALA A 282 -1.09 -22.86 -19.01
CA ALA A 282 -2.29 -22.90 -18.17
C ALA A 282 -3.13 -24.19 -18.39
N ASP A 283 -3.04 -24.81 -19.55
CA ASP A 283 -3.72 -26.08 -19.89
C ASP A 283 -2.92 -27.30 -19.42
N GLY A 284 -1.73 -27.08 -18.79
CA GLY A 284 -0.85 -28.11 -18.30
C GLY A 284 0.04 -28.77 -19.37
N ARG A 285 0.09 -28.21 -20.60
CA ARG A 285 0.99 -28.69 -21.64
C ARG A 285 2.42 -28.29 -21.33
N GLU A 286 3.34 -29.24 -21.48
CA GLU A 286 4.77 -29.01 -21.36
C GLU A 286 5.27 -28.14 -22.53
N ILE A 287 5.88 -27.00 -22.16
CA ILE A 287 6.47 -26.03 -23.09
C ILE A 287 7.98 -26.28 -23.23
N VAL A 288 8.65 -26.55 -22.13
CA VAL A 288 10.08 -26.85 -22.08
C VAL A 288 10.40 -27.70 -20.86
N ASN A 289 11.39 -28.59 -21.04
CA ASN A 289 11.93 -29.46 -20.02
C ASN A 289 13.45 -29.36 -20.05
N MET A 290 14.04 -28.98 -18.92
CA MET A 290 15.48 -28.83 -18.76
C MET A 290 15.94 -29.70 -17.61
N VAL A 291 17.13 -30.27 -17.73
CA VAL A 291 17.77 -31.08 -16.68
C VAL A 291 19.16 -30.56 -16.42
N GLY A 292 19.50 -30.37 -15.14
CA GLY A 292 20.82 -29.97 -14.66
C GLY A 292 21.34 -30.93 -13.61
N ASN A 293 22.64 -31.23 -13.62
CA ASN A 293 23.27 -32.04 -12.57
C ASN A 293 23.53 -31.19 -11.36
N VAL A 294 23.13 -31.65 -10.19
CA VAL A 294 23.34 -30.93 -8.91
C VAL A 294 24.83 -30.78 -8.59
N GLU A 295 25.63 -31.82 -8.84
CA GLU A 295 27.10 -31.81 -8.68
C GLU A 295 27.76 -30.68 -9.51
N ASP A 296 27.36 -30.51 -10.77
CA ASP A 296 27.91 -29.50 -11.66
C ASP A 296 27.58 -28.09 -11.15
N ILE A 297 26.37 -27.88 -10.64
CA ILE A 297 25.92 -26.58 -10.09
C ILE A 297 26.70 -26.24 -8.83
N LEU A 298 26.86 -27.18 -7.89
CA LEU A 298 27.65 -27.02 -6.67
C LEU A 298 29.13 -26.78 -6.98
N ASP A 299 29.71 -27.48 -7.97
CA ASP A 299 31.11 -27.31 -8.35
C ASP A 299 31.38 -25.93 -9.00
N LEU A 300 30.41 -25.40 -9.75
CA LEU A 300 30.48 -24.02 -10.25
C LEU A 300 30.51 -22.98 -9.13
N GLU A 301 29.73 -23.16 -8.07
CA GLU A 301 29.76 -22.29 -6.89
C GLU A 301 31.12 -22.36 -6.18
N HIS A 302 31.65 -23.55 -5.95
CA HIS A 302 32.95 -23.77 -5.33
C HIS A 302 34.10 -23.22 -6.19
N LYS A 303 34.04 -23.40 -7.53
CA LYS A 303 35.03 -22.84 -8.46
C LYS A 303 34.99 -21.30 -8.47
N ALA A 304 33.79 -20.72 -8.45
CA ALA A 304 33.63 -19.27 -8.40
C ALA A 304 34.24 -18.68 -7.10
N ALA A 305 34.02 -19.32 -5.97
CA ALA A 305 34.59 -18.91 -4.70
C ALA A 305 36.12 -18.95 -4.72
N ARG A 306 36.72 -20.06 -5.23
CA ARG A 306 38.16 -20.21 -5.37
C ARG A 306 38.79 -19.22 -6.36
N MET A 307 38.12 -18.96 -7.48
CA MET A 307 38.58 -17.93 -8.46
C MET A 307 38.58 -16.53 -7.86
N ASN A 308 37.59 -16.19 -7.05
CA ASN A 308 37.54 -14.89 -6.35
C ASN A 308 38.63 -14.75 -5.27
N GLU A 309 39.08 -15.83 -4.68
CA GLU A 309 40.16 -15.84 -3.72
C GLU A 309 41.52 -15.53 -4.38
N TRP A 310 41.78 -16.11 -5.56
CA TRP A 310 43.03 -15.93 -6.30
C TRP A 310 43.06 -14.71 -7.23
N TYR A 311 41.90 -14.32 -7.76
CA TYR A 311 41.72 -13.21 -8.64
C TYR A 311 40.61 -12.29 -8.11
N PRO A 312 40.96 -11.24 -7.34
CA PRO A 312 39.99 -10.32 -6.77
C PRO A 312 39.24 -9.48 -7.82
N GLN A 313 39.40 -9.75 -9.10
CA GLN A 313 38.61 -9.20 -10.17
C GLN A 313 37.22 -9.84 -10.17
N ARG A 314 36.27 -9.08 -9.73
CA ARG A 314 34.90 -9.55 -9.59
C ARG A 314 34.22 -9.67 -10.95
N GLY A 315 34.03 -10.92 -11.38
CA GLY A 315 32.97 -11.23 -12.35
C GLY A 315 31.62 -11.37 -11.64
N PRO A 316 30.51 -11.35 -12.39
CA PRO A 316 29.21 -11.68 -11.84
C PRO A 316 29.26 -13.06 -11.16
N ARG A 317 28.48 -13.24 -10.08
CA ARG A 317 28.32 -14.54 -9.42
C ARG A 317 28.07 -15.61 -10.48
N LYS A 318 28.94 -16.58 -10.55
CA LYS A 318 28.77 -17.73 -11.42
C LYS A 318 27.96 -18.77 -10.67
N MET A 319 26.65 -18.71 -10.83
CA MET A 319 25.72 -19.71 -10.32
C MET A 319 25.40 -20.67 -11.46
N GLY A 320 25.08 -21.89 -11.12
CA GLY A 320 24.50 -22.84 -12.09
C GLY A 320 23.25 -22.24 -12.70
N ARG A 321 23.20 -22.19 -14.05
CA ARG A 321 22.08 -21.58 -14.76
C ARG A 321 21.48 -22.57 -15.72
N MET A 322 20.16 -22.74 -15.62
CA MET A 322 19.35 -23.42 -16.61
C MET A 322 18.64 -22.34 -17.46
N SER A 323 18.64 -22.50 -18.79
CA SER A 323 18.00 -21.51 -19.65
C SER A 323 17.40 -22.10 -20.91
N ALA A 324 16.26 -21.54 -21.35
CA ALA A 324 15.59 -21.88 -22.60
C ALA A 324 15.00 -20.63 -23.25
N VAL A 325 14.89 -20.65 -24.58
CA VAL A 325 14.16 -19.61 -25.34
C VAL A 325 12.73 -20.12 -25.56
N ILE A 326 11.76 -19.36 -25.07
CA ILE A 326 10.33 -19.62 -25.24
C ILE A 326 9.83 -18.74 -26.38
N LYS A 327 9.29 -19.39 -27.39
CA LYS A 327 8.77 -18.73 -28.61
C LYS A 327 7.38 -18.17 -28.37
N SER A 328 7.21 -16.88 -28.60
CA SER A 328 5.92 -16.17 -28.54
C SER A 328 5.06 -16.53 -27.33
N PRO A 329 5.60 -16.49 -26.09
CA PRO A 329 4.78 -16.80 -24.92
C PRO A 329 3.67 -15.76 -24.74
N GLN A 330 2.57 -16.18 -24.13
CA GLN A 330 1.60 -15.23 -23.61
C GLN A 330 2.24 -14.41 -22.50
N ARG A 331 2.19 -13.07 -22.68
CA ARG A 331 2.87 -12.14 -21.77
C ARG A 331 1.99 -11.82 -20.57
N TRP A 332 2.63 -11.65 -19.43
CA TRP A 332 1.97 -11.18 -18.20
C TRP A 332 1.91 -9.65 -18.19
N THR A 333 0.74 -9.13 -17.89
CA THR A 333 0.49 -7.71 -17.59
C THR A 333 -0.61 -7.59 -16.54
N ALA A 334 -0.81 -6.42 -15.92
CA ALA A 334 -1.94 -6.22 -15.01
C ALA A 334 -3.31 -6.30 -15.71
N GLU A 335 -3.36 -6.17 -17.02
CA GLU A 335 -4.58 -6.29 -17.84
C GLU A 335 -4.80 -7.73 -18.34
N THR A 336 -3.72 -8.47 -18.57
CA THR A 336 -3.71 -9.86 -19.06
C THR A 336 -2.73 -10.70 -18.23
N PRO A 337 -3.11 -11.11 -17.00
CA PRO A 337 -2.20 -11.76 -16.06
C PRO A 337 -2.03 -13.25 -16.34
N TYR A 338 -1.49 -13.59 -17.51
CA TYR A 338 -1.27 -14.98 -17.90
C TYR A 338 -0.06 -15.57 -17.17
N LEU A 339 -0.27 -16.70 -16.49
CA LEU A 339 0.76 -17.41 -15.74
C LEU A 339 1.02 -18.81 -16.34
N TYR A 340 2.29 -19.11 -16.49
CA TYR A 340 2.80 -20.46 -16.68
C TYR A 340 3.10 -21.09 -15.31
N LYS A 341 3.22 -22.40 -15.27
CA LYS A 341 3.63 -23.16 -14.09
C LYS A 341 5.01 -23.78 -14.32
N LEU A 342 6.00 -23.38 -13.53
CA LEU A 342 7.31 -23.99 -13.46
C LEU A 342 7.33 -25.03 -12.34
N GLU A 343 7.66 -26.27 -12.66
CA GLU A 343 7.89 -27.36 -11.71
C GLU A 343 9.39 -27.62 -11.62
N LEU A 344 9.97 -27.42 -10.43
CA LEU A 344 11.34 -27.78 -10.10
C LEU A 344 11.31 -29.09 -9.32
N ARG A 345 11.91 -30.16 -9.88
CA ARG A 345 11.91 -31.50 -9.29
C ARG A 345 13.34 -31.96 -9.05
N LEU A 346 13.70 -32.07 -7.77
CA LEU A 346 14.97 -32.65 -7.35
C LEU A 346 14.85 -34.18 -7.35
N GLN A 347 15.69 -34.84 -8.13
CA GLN A 347 15.70 -36.29 -8.28
C GLN A 347 16.98 -36.88 -7.68
N ASN A 348 16.83 -38.01 -6.98
CA ASN A 348 17.96 -38.75 -6.43
C ASN A 348 18.66 -39.59 -7.50
N VAL A 349 19.71 -40.30 -7.09
CA VAL A 349 20.54 -41.17 -7.97
C VAL A 349 19.74 -42.26 -8.70
N ASN A 350 18.54 -42.59 -8.23
CA ASN A 350 17.64 -43.56 -8.85
C ASN A 350 16.59 -42.90 -9.76
N GLY A 351 16.67 -41.61 -9.99
CA GLY A 351 15.70 -40.84 -10.79
C GLY A 351 14.36 -40.60 -10.08
N GLN A 352 14.26 -40.87 -8.78
CA GLN A 352 13.05 -40.61 -7.99
C GLN A 352 13.02 -39.15 -7.54
N THR A 353 11.90 -38.44 -7.73
CA THR A 353 11.68 -37.12 -7.19
C THR A 353 11.58 -37.18 -5.67
N ILE A 354 12.48 -36.46 -4.98
CA ILE A 354 12.57 -36.41 -3.53
C ILE A 354 12.09 -35.07 -2.97
N GLU A 355 12.10 -34.04 -3.78
CA GLU A 355 11.61 -32.69 -3.46
C GLU A 355 11.08 -32.02 -4.72
N GLN A 356 10.00 -31.29 -4.60
CA GLN A 356 9.39 -30.54 -5.70
C GLN A 356 8.92 -29.16 -5.22
N VAL A 357 9.05 -28.19 -6.12
CA VAL A 357 8.53 -26.84 -5.93
C VAL A 357 7.74 -26.44 -7.18
N GLU A 358 6.63 -25.75 -6.99
CA GLU A 358 5.85 -25.14 -8.08
C GLU A 358 5.96 -23.62 -7.98
N GLN A 359 6.29 -22.96 -9.09
CA GLN A 359 6.43 -21.51 -9.19
C GLN A 359 5.60 -20.98 -10.36
N PRO A 360 4.63 -20.07 -10.11
CA PRO A 360 3.99 -19.31 -11.18
C PRO A 360 5.03 -18.42 -11.91
N VAL A 361 4.95 -18.40 -13.25
CA VAL A 361 5.87 -17.63 -14.09
C VAL A 361 5.07 -16.75 -15.06
N GLY A 362 5.26 -15.45 -14.96
CA GLY A 362 4.74 -14.47 -15.92
C GLY A 362 5.85 -13.97 -16.83
N PHE A 363 5.71 -14.11 -18.15
CA PHE A 363 6.67 -13.56 -19.10
C PHE A 363 6.46 -12.06 -19.23
N ARG A 364 7.39 -11.29 -18.70
CA ARG A 364 7.39 -9.82 -18.73
C ARG A 364 8.79 -9.25 -18.76
N CYS A 365 8.89 -8.05 -19.30
CA CYS A 365 10.08 -7.21 -19.25
C CYS A 365 9.69 -5.82 -18.76
N ILE A 366 10.48 -5.24 -17.85
CA ILE A 366 10.32 -3.89 -17.32
C ILE A 366 11.54 -3.09 -17.75
N GLU A 367 11.33 -1.89 -18.25
CA GLU A 367 12.40 -1.00 -18.72
C GLU A 367 12.02 0.45 -18.43
N ILE A 368 13.01 1.28 -18.14
CA ILE A 368 12.87 2.73 -18.17
C ILE A 368 13.53 3.22 -19.44
N LYS A 369 12.75 3.87 -20.30
CA LYS A 369 13.21 4.39 -21.57
C LYS A 369 12.50 5.71 -21.89
N ASP A 370 13.26 6.69 -22.35
CA ASP A 370 12.76 8.01 -22.75
C ASP A 370 11.89 8.68 -21.68
N GLY A 371 12.28 8.52 -20.40
CA GLY A 371 11.57 9.06 -19.25
C GLY A 371 10.27 8.33 -18.87
N GLN A 372 10.02 7.17 -19.45
CA GLN A 372 8.82 6.38 -19.22
C GLN A 372 9.17 4.99 -18.67
N MET A 373 8.30 4.45 -17.83
CA MET A 373 8.36 3.05 -17.45
C MET A 373 7.55 2.22 -18.45
N LEU A 374 8.20 1.21 -19.02
CA LEU A 374 7.61 0.30 -20.00
C LEU A 374 7.43 -1.09 -19.39
N VAL A 375 6.30 -1.71 -19.67
CA VAL A 375 6.07 -3.14 -19.44
C VAL A 375 5.85 -3.79 -20.80
N ASN A 376 6.69 -4.75 -21.16
CA ASN A 376 6.66 -5.40 -22.48
C ASN A 376 6.67 -4.42 -23.65
N GLY A 377 7.40 -3.30 -23.50
CA GLY A 377 7.56 -2.27 -24.51
C GLY A 377 6.47 -1.20 -24.55
N ASN A 378 5.40 -1.35 -23.79
CA ASN A 378 4.32 -0.36 -23.71
C ASN A 378 4.47 0.51 -22.46
N SER A 379 4.31 1.82 -22.63
CA SER A 379 4.29 2.76 -21.51
C SER A 379 3.10 2.49 -20.59
N VAL A 380 3.35 2.42 -19.30
CA VAL A 380 2.31 2.19 -18.29
C VAL A 380 2.13 3.40 -17.40
N ARG A 381 0.94 3.54 -16.80
CA ARG A 381 0.65 4.49 -15.73
C ARG A 381 0.05 3.75 -14.53
N PHE A 382 0.57 4.07 -13.34
CA PHE A 382 0.07 3.51 -12.10
C PHE A 382 -1.15 4.29 -11.61
N ARG A 383 -2.31 3.70 -11.79
CA ARG A 383 -3.55 4.05 -11.13
C ARG A 383 -3.59 3.32 -9.80
N GLY A 384 -2.79 3.80 -8.86
CA GLY A 384 -2.38 3.06 -7.67
C GLY A 384 -3.08 3.47 -6.39
N VAL A 385 -2.98 2.59 -5.39
CA VAL A 385 -3.33 2.84 -3.99
C VAL A 385 -2.23 2.32 -3.08
N ASN A 386 -2.00 2.99 -1.95
CA ASN A 386 -1.22 2.47 -0.83
C ASN A 386 -2.09 1.50 -0.04
N ARG A 387 -1.53 0.44 0.53
CA ARG A 387 -2.29 -0.54 1.29
C ARG A 387 -1.57 -0.98 2.56
N HIS A 388 -2.19 -0.72 3.70
CA HIS A 388 -1.87 -1.38 4.95
C HIS A 388 -2.55 -2.75 5.05
N GLU A 389 -1.86 -3.74 5.66
CA GLU A 389 -2.51 -4.97 6.12
C GLU A 389 -3.30 -4.64 7.39
N HIS A 390 -4.62 -4.57 7.26
CA HIS A 390 -5.51 -4.25 8.38
C HIS A 390 -6.87 -4.93 8.23
N ASP A 391 -7.35 -5.49 9.33
CA ASP A 391 -8.71 -6.01 9.48
C ASP A 391 -9.31 -5.50 10.80
N PRO A 392 -10.57 -5.05 10.83
CA PRO A 392 -11.16 -4.45 12.03
C PRO A 392 -11.37 -5.45 13.20
N TYR A 393 -11.35 -6.76 12.93
CA TYR A 393 -11.51 -7.81 13.94
C TYR A 393 -10.19 -8.43 14.38
N THR A 394 -9.26 -8.60 13.43
CA THR A 394 -8.02 -9.37 13.63
C THR A 394 -6.76 -8.53 13.53
N ALA A 395 -6.92 -7.22 13.34
CA ALA A 395 -5.83 -6.23 13.21
C ALA A 395 -4.82 -6.59 12.10
N ARG A 396 -3.63 -7.07 12.44
CA ARG A 396 -2.57 -7.41 11.47
C ARG A 396 -2.66 -8.83 10.91
N VAL A 397 -3.57 -9.64 11.42
CA VAL A 397 -3.77 -11.00 10.92
C VAL A 397 -4.69 -10.97 9.72
N MET A 398 -4.14 -11.20 8.53
CA MET A 398 -4.88 -11.12 7.27
C MET A 398 -5.36 -12.50 6.82
N SER A 399 -6.65 -12.63 6.52
CA SER A 399 -7.18 -13.83 5.85
C SER A 399 -7.06 -13.73 4.34
N GLU A 400 -7.05 -14.87 3.64
CA GLU A 400 -7.04 -14.90 2.17
C GLU A 400 -8.29 -14.24 1.59
N GLU A 401 -9.46 -14.46 2.23
CA GLU A 401 -10.73 -13.87 1.81
C GLU A 401 -10.68 -12.34 1.86
N ARG A 402 -10.05 -11.77 2.89
CA ARG A 402 -9.90 -10.32 3.03
C ARG A 402 -8.95 -9.76 1.99
N MET A 403 -7.82 -10.43 1.73
CA MET A 403 -6.88 -10.04 0.69
C MET A 403 -7.53 -10.10 -0.70
N LEU A 404 -8.28 -11.17 -0.98
CA LEU A 404 -9.02 -11.32 -2.24
C LEU A 404 -10.07 -10.22 -2.40
N GLN A 405 -10.81 -9.89 -1.33
CA GLN A 405 -11.79 -8.81 -1.32
C GLN A 405 -11.14 -7.46 -1.67
N ASP A 406 -9.99 -7.16 -1.09
CA ASP A 406 -9.22 -5.94 -1.40
C ASP A 406 -8.89 -5.88 -2.90
N ILE A 407 -8.32 -6.93 -3.47
CA ILE A 407 -7.93 -6.97 -4.89
C ILE A 407 -9.15 -6.84 -5.81
N LEU A 408 -10.24 -7.54 -5.51
CA LEU A 408 -11.46 -7.46 -6.31
C LEU A 408 -12.05 -6.06 -6.31
N LEU A 409 -12.13 -5.40 -5.15
CA LEU A 409 -12.60 -4.02 -5.05
C LEU A 409 -11.66 -3.04 -5.75
N MET A 410 -10.32 -3.22 -5.63
CA MET A 410 -9.34 -2.42 -6.36
C MET A 410 -9.55 -2.53 -7.87
N LYS A 411 -9.64 -3.74 -8.41
CA LYS A 411 -9.87 -3.98 -9.85
C LYS A 411 -11.20 -3.37 -10.31
N GLN A 412 -12.26 -3.51 -9.50
CA GLN A 412 -13.58 -2.94 -9.78
C GLN A 412 -13.60 -1.40 -9.69
N ALA A 413 -12.65 -0.80 -8.99
CA ALA A 413 -12.39 0.65 -8.97
C ALA A 413 -11.39 1.10 -10.05
N ASN A 414 -11.04 0.26 -11.01
CA ASN A 414 -10.07 0.54 -12.08
C ASN A 414 -8.62 0.77 -11.59
N VAL A 415 -8.30 0.36 -10.38
CA VAL A 415 -6.93 0.35 -9.83
C VAL A 415 -6.14 -0.74 -10.55
N ASN A 416 -4.91 -0.43 -10.96
CA ASN A 416 -4.01 -1.38 -11.61
C ASN A 416 -2.68 -1.59 -10.88
N ALA A 417 -2.44 -0.83 -9.80
CA ALA A 417 -1.20 -0.89 -9.04
C ALA A 417 -1.45 -0.75 -7.53
N VAL A 418 -0.58 -1.36 -6.72
CA VAL A 418 -0.60 -1.24 -5.28
C VAL A 418 0.83 -1.07 -4.75
N ARG A 419 1.03 -0.15 -3.79
CA ARG A 419 2.24 -0.07 -2.99
C ARG A 419 1.98 -0.78 -1.66
N THR A 420 2.87 -1.70 -1.30
CA THR A 420 2.79 -2.40 -0.01
C THR A 420 3.32 -1.48 1.10
N SER A 421 2.54 -0.50 1.44
CA SER A 421 2.93 0.53 2.41
C SER A 421 2.79 0.00 3.85
N HIS A 422 3.86 0.01 4.66
CA HIS A 422 5.26 0.34 4.29
C HIS A 422 6.15 -0.84 4.69
N TYR A 423 5.82 -2.03 4.21
CA TYR A 423 6.45 -3.29 4.55
C TYR A 423 6.02 -4.43 3.61
N PRO A 424 6.81 -5.50 3.49
CA PRO A 424 6.43 -6.67 2.71
C PRO A 424 5.16 -7.33 3.29
N ASN A 425 4.14 -7.49 2.44
CA ASN A 425 2.88 -8.12 2.83
C ASN A 425 3.02 -9.64 2.99
N VAL A 426 1.97 -10.31 3.46
CA VAL A 426 1.88 -11.79 3.48
C VAL A 426 2.16 -12.35 2.09
N SER A 427 2.97 -13.42 1.98
CA SER A 427 3.37 -13.98 0.66
C SER A 427 2.17 -14.32 -0.25
N ARG A 428 1.05 -14.73 0.32
CA ARG A 428 -0.18 -15.01 -0.45
C ARG A 428 -0.74 -13.78 -1.18
N TRP A 429 -0.50 -12.57 -0.68
CA TRP A 429 -0.87 -11.33 -1.35
C TRP A 429 -0.26 -11.23 -2.76
N TYR A 430 1.01 -11.52 -2.89
CA TYR A 430 1.72 -11.45 -4.18
C TYR A 430 1.23 -12.51 -5.16
N GLU A 431 0.96 -13.73 -4.69
CA GLU A 431 0.36 -14.78 -5.52
C GLU A 431 -1.02 -14.36 -6.07
N LEU A 432 -1.82 -13.69 -5.26
CA LEU A 432 -3.12 -13.14 -5.69
C LEU A 432 -2.93 -11.98 -6.68
N CYS A 433 -1.96 -11.09 -6.46
CA CYS A 433 -1.61 -10.02 -7.40
C CYS A 433 -1.09 -10.58 -8.73
N ASP A 434 -0.27 -11.64 -8.70
CA ASP A 434 0.20 -12.35 -9.89
C ASP A 434 -0.98 -12.89 -10.71
N SER A 435 -1.96 -13.49 -10.03
CA SER A 435 -3.09 -14.19 -10.67
C SER A 435 -4.17 -13.25 -11.16
N LEU A 436 -4.46 -12.16 -10.43
CA LEU A 436 -5.55 -11.22 -10.73
C LEU A 436 -5.09 -9.98 -11.50
N GLY A 437 -3.78 -9.78 -11.63
CA GLY A 437 -3.19 -8.70 -12.40
C GLY A 437 -3.22 -7.35 -11.68
N LEU A 438 -2.33 -7.17 -10.69
CA LEU A 438 -1.96 -5.87 -10.13
C LEU A 438 -0.46 -5.70 -10.24
N TYR A 439 0.00 -4.51 -10.62
CA TYR A 439 1.40 -4.12 -10.46
C TYR A 439 1.67 -3.85 -8.99
N VAL A 440 2.77 -4.38 -8.47
CA VAL A 440 3.17 -4.19 -7.07
C VAL A 440 4.46 -3.40 -7.02
N MET A 441 4.44 -2.32 -6.24
CA MET A 441 5.63 -1.67 -5.72
C MET A 441 5.84 -2.24 -4.32
N ASP A 442 6.82 -3.13 -4.19
CA ASP A 442 7.11 -3.84 -2.95
C ASP A 442 8.09 -3.04 -2.11
N GLU A 443 7.76 -2.82 -0.83
CA GLU A 443 8.49 -1.88 0.01
C GLU A 443 9.11 -2.57 1.22
N ALA A 444 10.39 -2.21 1.48
CA ALA A 444 11.12 -2.68 2.65
C ALA A 444 10.56 -2.08 3.93
N ASP A 445 10.52 -2.86 4.99
CA ASP A 445 10.05 -2.49 6.34
C ASP A 445 11.03 -1.51 7.03
N ILE A 446 11.14 -0.30 6.45
CA ILE A 446 12.03 0.78 6.92
C ILE A 446 11.27 2.09 6.97
N GLU A 447 10.98 2.53 8.20
CA GLU A 447 10.48 3.87 8.46
C GLU A 447 10.99 4.40 9.80
N GLU A 448 11.67 5.54 9.77
CA GLU A 448 12.12 6.26 10.96
C GLU A 448 11.58 7.69 11.02
N HIS A 449 10.32 7.88 10.64
CA HIS A 449 9.69 9.19 10.48
C HIS A 449 9.89 10.11 11.69
N GLY A 450 9.72 9.60 12.91
CA GLY A 450 9.92 10.35 14.15
C GLY A 450 11.38 10.74 14.46
N LEU A 451 12.36 10.13 13.78
CA LEU A 451 13.79 10.46 13.88
C LEU A 451 14.32 11.27 12.70
N ARG A 452 13.51 11.47 11.66
CA ARG A 452 13.78 12.39 10.55
C ARG A 452 15.12 12.14 9.83
N GLY A 453 15.44 10.88 9.58
CA GLY A 453 16.65 10.49 8.83
C GLY A 453 17.92 10.44 9.68
N THR A 454 17.81 10.46 11.00
CA THR A 454 18.98 10.33 11.88
C THR A 454 19.69 9.00 11.71
N LEU A 455 18.93 7.89 11.68
CA LEU A 455 19.51 6.54 11.53
C LEU A 455 19.93 6.27 10.09
N ALA A 456 19.19 6.77 9.11
CA ALA A 456 19.58 6.69 7.69
C ALA A 456 20.95 7.32 7.43
N SER A 457 21.30 8.35 8.21
CA SER A 457 22.57 9.06 8.13
C SER A 457 23.64 8.51 9.06
N THR A 458 23.31 7.53 9.92
CA THR A 458 24.23 6.93 10.90
C THR A 458 24.76 5.59 10.36
N PRO A 459 26.03 5.50 9.95
CA PRO A 459 26.57 4.27 9.33
C PRO A 459 26.49 3.02 10.22
N ASP A 460 26.42 3.20 11.53
CA ASP A 460 26.34 2.12 12.52
C ASP A 460 25.03 1.30 12.38
N TRP A 461 23.99 1.89 11.79
CA TRP A 461 22.72 1.22 11.50
C TRP A 461 22.64 0.54 10.13
N TYR A 462 23.73 0.60 9.34
CA TYR A 462 23.77 0.04 7.98
C TYR A 462 23.25 -1.39 7.89
N ALA A 463 23.66 -2.27 8.81
CA ALA A 463 23.28 -3.68 8.79
C ALA A 463 21.77 -3.87 8.98
N ALA A 464 21.15 -3.11 9.87
CA ALA A 464 19.71 -3.16 10.13
C ALA A 464 18.88 -2.70 8.92
N PHE A 465 19.31 -1.64 8.24
CA PHE A 465 18.69 -1.17 7.00
C PHE A 465 18.81 -2.21 5.88
N LEU A 466 20.01 -2.73 5.65
CA LEU A 466 20.25 -3.68 4.57
C LEU A 466 19.53 -5.01 4.78
N ASP A 467 19.49 -5.55 6.02
CA ASP A 467 18.83 -6.83 6.33
C ASP A 467 17.35 -6.82 5.88
N ARG A 468 16.63 -5.72 6.12
CA ARG A 468 15.22 -5.57 5.76
C ARG A 468 15.01 -5.59 4.24
N ALA A 469 15.78 -4.81 3.50
CA ALA A 469 15.70 -4.78 2.03
C ALA A 469 16.11 -6.12 1.39
N VAL A 470 17.14 -6.78 1.92
CA VAL A 470 17.58 -8.10 1.45
C VAL A 470 16.48 -9.13 1.68
N ARG A 471 15.87 -9.16 2.87
CA ARG A 471 14.83 -10.15 3.20
C ARG A 471 13.59 -9.98 2.33
N MET A 472 13.16 -8.74 2.07
CA MET A 472 12.10 -8.44 1.13
C MET A 472 12.43 -8.97 -0.27
N ALA A 473 13.51 -8.48 -0.86
CA ALA A 473 13.83 -8.79 -2.25
C ALA A 473 14.12 -10.28 -2.49
N GLU A 474 14.82 -10.95 -1.56
CA GLU A 474 15.08 -12.39 -1.64
C GLU A 474 13.78 -13.21 -1.55
N ARG A 475 12.83 -12.77 -0.73
CA ARG A 475 11.55 -13.46 -0.59
C ARG A 475 10.68 -13.34 -1.83
N ASP A 476 10.57 -12.12 -2.42
CA ASP A 476 9.55 -11.79 -3.38
C ASP A 476 10.04 -11.71 -4.83
N LYS A 477 11.34 -11.99 -5.06
CA LYS A 477 12.02 -11.89 -6.37
C LYS A 477 11.36 -12.65 -7.53
N ASN A 478 10.59 -13.71 -7.26
CA ASN A 478 10.00 -14.57 -8.30
C ASN A 478 8.57 -14.17 -8.69
N HIS A 479 7.99 -13.13 -8.06
CA HIS A 479 6.64 -12.67 -8.38
C HIS A 479 6.62 -11.76 -9.62
N PRO A 480 5.88 -12.11 -10.69
CA PRO A 480 5.78 -11.26 -11.88
C PRO A 480 5.03 -9.94 -11.60
N SER A 481 4.14 -9.90 -10.61
CA SER A 481 3.43 -8.68 -10.20
C SER A 481 4.34 -7.62 -9.59
N VAL A 482 5.42 -8.00 -8.91
CA VAL A 482 6.41 -7.06 -8.38
C VAL A 482 7.18 -6.43 -9.53
N VAL A 483 6.93 -5.14 -9.77
CA VAL A 483 7.50 -4.38 -10.89
C VAL A 483 8.48 -3.30 -10.48
N MET A 484 8.57 -3.02 -9.18
CA MET A 484 9.44 -2.00 -8.61
C MET A 484 9.80 -2.36 -7.17
N TRP A 485 11.06 -2.16 -6.79
CA TRP A 485 11.52 -2.25 -5.40
C TRP A 485 11.52 -0.88 -4.77
N SER A 486 10.89 -0.75 -3.60
CA SER A 486 10.92 0.46 -2.77
C SER A 486 11.77 0.24 -1.53
N MET A 487 12.69 1.18 -1.26
CA MET A 487 13.68 1.01 -0.21
C MET A 487 13.14 1.31 1.20
N GLY A 488 11.96 1.93 1.31
CA GLY A 488 11.33 2.31 2.58
C GLY A 488 10.49 3.57 2.45
N ASN A 489 10.11 4.14 3.61
CA ASN A 489 9.22 5.29 3.73
C ASN A 489 9.79 6.35 4.71
N GLU A 490 9.54 7.62 4.46
CA GLU A 490 9.70 8.83 5.31
C GLU A 490 10.86 8.82 6.32
N SER A 491 12.02 8.33 5.90
CA SER A 491 13.21 8.14 6.73
C SER A 491 14.38 9.08 6.38
N GLY A 492 14.07 10.20 5.70
CA GLY A 492 15.12 11.07 5.16
C GLY A 492 15.96 10.34 4.11
N TYR A 493 17.16 10.86 3.85
CA TYR A 493 18.09 10.22 2.92
C TYR A 493 19.52 10.26 3.45
N GLY A 494 20.22 9.13 3.35
CA GLY A 494 21.58 8.99 3.84
C GLY A 494 22.31 7.80 3.23
N PRO A 495 23.56 7.55 3.66
CA PRO A 495 24.42 6.50 3.12
C PRO A 495 23.81 5.09 3.23
N ASN A 496 22.95 4.85 4.22
CA ASN A 496 22.33 3.55 4.40
C ASN A 496 21.35 3.23 3.24
N PHE A 497 20.59 4.21 2.75
CA PHE A 497 19.75 4.04 1.56
C PHE A 497 20.56 3.93 0.27
N ALA A 498 21.68 4.67 0.15
CA ALA A 498 22.56 4.53 -1.00
C ALA A 498 23.14 3.10 -1.10
N ALA A 499 23.43 2.48 0.05
CA ALA A 499 23.91 1.10 0.11
C ALA A 499 22.83 0.08 -0.25
N ILE A 500 21.59 0.27 0.20
CA ILE A 500 20.43 -0.57 -0.20
C ILE A 500 20.26 -0.49 -1.72
N SER A 501 20.26 0.72 -2.28
CA SER A 501 20.14 0.93 -3.72
C SER A 501 21.21 0.17 -4.50
N ALA A 502 22.47 0.31 -4.10
CA ALA A 502 23.57 -0.39 -4.75
C ALA A 502 23.38 -1.92 -4.70
N TRP A 503 22.92 -2.44 -3.57
CA TRP A 503 22.66 -3.87 -3.42
C TRP A 503 21.48 -4.33 -4.31
N LEU A 504 20.37 -3.60 -4.34
CA LEU A 504 19.18 -3.95 -5.14
C LEU A 504 19.51 -3.96 -6.64
N HIS A 505 20.25 -2.96 -7.15
CA HIS A 505 20.66 -2.91 -8.55
C HIS A 505 21.60 -4.07 -8.96
N ASP A 506 22.49 -4.52 -8.05
CA ASP A 506 23.33 -5.68 -8.29
C ASP A 506 22.53 -6.99 -8.22
N PHE A 507 21.63 -7.09 -7.25
CA PHE A 507 20.82 -8.28 -7.01
C PHE A 507 19.78 -8.51 -8.12
N ASP A 508 19.02 -7.48 -8.46
CA ASP A 508 17.93 -7.57 -9.45
C ASP A 508 17.90 -6.37 -10.42
N PRO A 509 18.73 -6.39 -11.47
CA PRO A 509 18.76 -5.33 -12.47
C PRO A 509 17.53 -5.30 -13.40
N THR A 510 16.51 -6.16 -13.14
CA THR A 510 15.30 -6.26 -13.98
C THR A 510 14.13 -5.43 -13.46
N ARG A 511 14.26 -4.82 -12.28
CA ARG A 511 13.25 -3.94 -11.68
C ARG A 511 13.88 -2.63 -11.24
N PRO A 512 13.21 -1.49 -11.49
CA PRO A 512 13.67 -0.20 -11.00
C PRO A 512 13.58 -0.09 -9.48
N VAL A 513 14.42 0.77 -8.92
CA VAL A 513 14.49 1.08 -7.50
C VAL A 513 13.84 2.44 -7.23
N HIS A 514 12.98 2.48 -6.22
CA HIS A 514 12.24 3.65 -5.77
C HIS A 514 12.59 3.99 -4.32
N TYR A 515 12.58 5.27 -4.00
CA TYR A 515 12.52 5.82 -2.66
C TYR A 515 12.17 7.31 -2.71
N GLU A 516 11.10 7.73 -2.03
CA GLU A 516 10.67 9.13 -2.08
C GLU A 516 11.63 10.10 -1.39
N GLY A 517 12.28 9.66 -0.30
CA GLY A 517 13.24 10.46 0.45
C GLY A 517 14.54 10.77 -0.31
N ALA A 518 14.80 10.13 -1.46
CA ALA A 518 15.96 10.41 -2.30
C ALA A 518 15.77 11.70 -3.09
N GLN A 519 15.87 12.83 -2.40
CA GLN A 519 15.62 14.16 -2.94
C GLN A 519 16.85 15.06 -2.77
N GLY A 520 17.06 15.93 -3.77
CA GLY A 520 18.09 16.96 -3.71
C GLY A 520 17.74 18.02 -2.65
N VAL A 521 18.73 18.50 -1.95
CA VAL A 521 18.59 19.55 -0.92
C VAL A 521 19.09 20.88 -1.48
N ASN A 522 18.40 21.97 -1.18
CA ASN A 522 18.82 23.33 -1.59
C ASN A 522 19.01 23.49 -3.12
N GLY A 523 18.16 22.87 -3.93
CA GLY A 523 18.23 22.97 -5.39
C GLY A 523 19.21 22.02 -6.06
N GLU A 524 19.86 21.13 -5.30
CA GLU A 524 20.65 20.05 -5.86
C GLU A 524 19.76 19.03 -6.61
N PRO A 525 20.28 18.39 -7.66
CA PRO A 525 19.54 17.32 -8.33
C PRO A 525 19.23 16.13 -7.39
N ASP A 526 18.12 15.46 -7.63
CA ASP A 526 17.80 14.23 -6.91
C ASP A 526 18.90 13.16 -7.11
N PRO A 527 19.29 12.41 -6.05
CA PRO A 527 20.29 11.36 -6.13
C PRO A 527 19.99 10.33 -7.23
N LYS A 528 21.04 9.86 -7.88
CA LYS A 528 20.94 8.80 -8.93
C LYS A 528 20.84 7.38 -8.34
N THR A 529 20.60 7.26 -7.06
CA THR A 529 20.34 6.00 -6.37
C THR A 529 18.93 5.45 -6.59
N VAL A 530 18.05 6.25 -7.18
CA VAL A 530 16.69 5.83 -7.56
C VAL A 530 16.47 6.01 -9.05
N ASP A 531 15.67 5.12 -9.63
CA ASP A 531 15.37 5.11 -11.06
C ASP A 531 14.13 5.93 -11.41
N VAL A 532 13.35 6.32 -10.42
CA VAL A 532 12.11 7.08 -10.55
C VAL A 532 12.15 8.26 -9.58
N ILE A 533 11.81 9.45 -10.06
CA ILE A 533 11.62 10.62 -9.20
C ILE A 533 10.26 10.49 -8.53
N SER A 534 10.25 10.54 -7.22
CA SER A 534 9.01 10.46 -6.44
C SER A 534 8.86 11.64 -5.50
N ARG A 535 7.62 12.03 -5.28
CA ARG A 535 7.24 13.05 -4.30
C ARG A 535 5.96 12.61 -3.57
N PHE A 536 5.78 13.15 -2.37
CA PHE A 536 4.54 13.02 -1.62
C PHE A 536 3.74 14.32 -1.70
N TYR A 537 2.42 14.21 -1.81
CA TYR A 537 1.44 15.29 -1.65
C TYR A 537 1.78 16.55 -2.45
N THR A 538 2.30 16.38 -3.68
CA THR A 538 2.55 17.48 -4.61
C THR A 538 1.28 18.24 -4.92
N ARG A 539 1.39 19.47 -5.41
CA ARG A 539 0.24 20.30 -5.77
C ARG A 539 -0.04 20.24 -7.26
N VAL A 540 -1.32 20.36 -7.60
CA VAL A 540 -1.75 20.41 -9.00
C VAL A 540 -1.61 21.84 -9.52
N LYS A 541 -2.17 22.83 -8.82
CA LYS A 541 -2.15 24.24 -9.22
C LYS A 541 -1.77 25.14 -8.05
N GLN A 542 -1.05 26.19 -8.37
CA GLN A 542 -0.60 27.17 -7.39
C GLN A 542 -1.76 27.90 -6.70
N GLU A 543 -2.86 28.12 -7.39
CA GLU A 543 -4.07 28.73 -6.85
C GLU A 543 -4.76 27.93 -5.73
N TYR A 544 -4.39 26.66 -5.55
CA TYR A 544 -4.85 25.82 -4.44
C TYR A 544 -3.97 25.95 -3.19
N LEU A 545 -2.96 26.81 -3.24
CA LEU A 545 -2.24 27.24 -2.05
C LEU A 545 -3.13 28.14 -1.19
N ASN A 546 -2.84 28.19 0.12
CA ASN A 546 -3.59 29.08 1.02
C ASN A 546 -3.53 30.53 0.50
N PRO A 547 -4.65 31.15 0.12
CA PRO A 547 -4.64 32.49 -0.41
C PRO A 547 -4.05 33.45 0.64
N GLY A 548 -3.03 34.24 0.25
CA GLY A 548 -2.42 35.25 1.09
C GLY A 548 -1.21 34.80 1.91
N ILE A 549 -0.79 33.54 1.78
CA ILE A 549 0.49 33.07 2.31
C ILE A 549 1.42 32.91 1.10
N PRO A 550 2.54 33.61 1.03
CA PRO A 550 3.53 33.44 -0.04
C PRO A 550 4.04 32.00 -0.08
N GLU A 551 4.29 31.53 -1.29
CA GLU A 551 4.88 30.21 -1.52
C GLU A 551 6.19 30.08 -0.72
N GLY A 552 6.36 29.00 0.07
CA GLY A 552 7.54 28.76 0.90
C GLY A 552 7.48 29.34 2.32
N GLU A 553 6.44 30.11 2.69
CA GLU A 553 6.30 30.68 4.04
C GLU A 553 5.35 29.90 4.97
N ASP A 554 4.70 28.85 4.47
CA ASP A 554 3.77 28.03 5.26
C ASP A 554 4.56 27.09 6.18
N LYS A 555 4.74 27.49 7.41
CA LYS A 555 5.50 26.76 8.42
C LYS A 555 4.84 25.44 8.86
N GLU A 556 3.55 25.27 8.57
CA GLU A 556 2.79 24.12 9.04
C GLU A 556 3.06 22.85 8.24
N ARG A 557 3.73 22.98 7.09
CA ARG A 557 3.92 21.90 6.13
C ARG A 557 5.37 21.68 5.72
N ALA A 558 6.31 22.13 6.51
CA ALA A 558 7.75 22.05 6.18
C ALA A 558 8.26 20.62 5.93
N GLU A 559 7.54 19.61 6.39
CA GLU A 559 7.96 18.21 6.29
C GLU A 559 7.46 17.52 5.02
N ASN A 560 6.20 17.74 4.63
CA ASN A 560 5.55 17.04 3.52
C ASN A 560 4.99 17.97 2.43
N ALA A 561 4.96 19.26 2.66
CA ALA A 561 4.51 20.22 1.66
C ALA A 561 5.63 20.54 0.71
N ARG A 562 5.72 19.75 -0.28
CA ARG A 562 6.57 20.04 -1.42
C ARG A 562 5.84 21.07 -2.24
N TRP A 563 6.44 22.24 -2.34
CA TRP A 563 5.94 23.35 -3.14
C TRP A 563 6.01 23.06 -4.63
N GLU A 564 6.79 22.03 -5.00
CA GLU A 564 6.95 21.58 -6.37
C GLU A 564 5.67 20.94 -6.91
N ARG A 565 5.26 21.37 -8.09
CA ARG A 565 4.21 20.70 -8.86
C ARG A 565 4.81 19.49 -9.56
N LEU A 566 4.07 18.40 -9.60
CA LEU A 566 4.51 17.16 -10.27
C LEU A 566 4.83 17.42 -11.76
N LEU A 567 3.99 18.22 -12.43
CA LEU A 567 4.21 18.59 -13.82
C LEU A 567 5.52 19.39 -14.02
N GLU A 568 5.86 20.33 -13.13
CA GLU A 568 7.11 21.10 -13.20
C GLU A 568 8.33 20.20 -13.06
N ILE A 569 8.27 19.17 -12.24
CA ILE A 569 9.34 18.16 -12.13
C ILE A 569 9.45 17.35 -13.42
N ALA A 570 8.31 16.96 -14.00
CA ALA A 570 8.27 16.20 -15.25
C ALA A 570 8.77 17.02 -16.47
N GLU A 571 8.66 18.34 -16.41
CA GLU A 571 9.15 19.24 -17.47
C GLU A 571 10.63 19.59 -17.36
N ARG A 572 11.34 19.20 -16.29
CA ARG A 572 12.79 19.42 -16.14
C ARG A 572 13.56 18.70 -17.24
N THR A 573 14.49 19.42 -17.86
CA THR A 573 15.30 18.91 -18.99
C THR A 573 16.62 18.27 -18.55
N ASN A 574 17.05 18.51 -17.32
CA ASN A 574 18.30 17.99 -16.75
C ASN A 574 18.18 16.59 -16.13
N ASP A 575 16.98 16.06 -16.05
CA ASP A 575 16.69 14.72 -15.54
C ASP A 575 15.56 14.11 -16.39
N ASN A 576 15.78 12.93 -16.92
CA ASN A 576 14.82 12.24 -17.80
C ASN A 576 14.22 10.97 -17.15
N ARG A 577 14.33 10.81 -15.83
CA ARG A 577 13.67 9.70 -15.13
C ARG A 577 12.15 9.87 -15.16
N PRO A 578 11.38 8.79 -15.09
CA PRO A 578 9.92 8.86 -14.82
C PRO A 578 9.64 9.62 -13.52
N VAL A 579 8.49 10.28 -13.47
CA VAL A 579 8.06 11.07 -12.31
C VAL A 579 6.74 10.52 -11.78
N MET A 580 6.64 10.33 -10.47
CA MET A 580 5.42 9.84 -9.83
C MET A 580 5.16 10.51 -8.47
N THR A 581 3.96 10.33 -7.97
CA THR A 581 3.64 10.64 -6.58
C THR A 581 3.28 9.33 -5.86
N SER A 582 4.18 8.86 -4.99
CA SER A 582 3.96 7.60 -4.26
C SER A 582 2.99 7.74 -3.09
N GLU A 583 2.66 8.99 -2.71
CA GLU A 583 1.51 9.30 -1.87
C GLU A 583 0.87 10.62 -2.33
N TYR A 584 -0.45 10.61 -2.49
CA TYR A 584 -1.25 11.79 -2.80
C TYR A 584 -2.72 11.55 -2.45
N ALA A 585 -3.53 12.61 -2.61
CA ALA A 585 -4.98 12.55 -2.42
C ALA A 585 -5.38 11.90 -1.09
N HIS A 586 -4.72 12.33 0.00
CA HIS A 586 -4.95 11.80 1.35
C HIS A 586 -6.44 11.69 1.68
N CYS A 587 -6.92 10.46 1.91
CA CYS A 587 -8.35 10.14 1.95
C CYS A 587 -9.02 10.37 3.32
N MET A 588 -8.38 11.07 4.24
CA MET A 588 -8.99 11.39 5.54
C MET A 588 -10.23 12.26 5.38
N GLY A 589 -11.31 11.91 6.08
CA GLY A 589 -12.52 12.70 6.17
C GLY A 589 -13.21 12.94 4.83
N ASN A 590 -13.51 14.20 4.51
CA ASN A 590 -14.18 14.60 3.27
C ASN A 590 -13.15 14.86 2.14
N ALA A 591 -12.46 13.83 1.72
CA ALA A 591 -11.49 13.81 0.62
C ALA A 591 -12.19 13.37 -0.67
N LEU A 592 -11.56 13.43 -1.67
CA LEU A 592 -10.63 13.50 -2.75
C LEU A 592 -10.76 14.82 -3.57
N GLY A 593 -10.44 15.95 -3.00
CA GLY A 593 -10.40 17.19 -3.77
C GLY A 593 -9.29 17.16 -4.83
N ASN A 594 -9.56 17.74 -5.99
CA ASN A 594 -8.62 17.89 -7.12
C ASN A 594 -8.08 16.57 -7.71
N PHE A 595 -8.73 15.46 -7.44
CA PHE A 595 -8.25 14.15 -7.90
C PHE A 595 -8.29 14.02 -9.44
N LYS A 596 -9.34 14.55 -10.06
CA LYS A 596 -9.45 14.60 -11.53
C LYS A 596 -8.34 15.48 -12.13
N GLU A 597 -8.07 16.63 -11.53
CA GLU A 597 -7.06 17.58 -12.01
C GLU A 597 -5.64 16.98 -11.95
N TYR A 598 -5.32 16.20 -10.93
CA TYR A 598 -4.08 15.41 -10.91
C TYR A 598 -3.97 14.52 -12.16
N TRP A 599 -5.04 13.83 -12.51
CA TRP A 599 -5.01 12.89 -13.63
C TRP A 599 -5.06 13.58 -14.99
N ASP A 600 -5.64 14.76 -15.07
CA ASP A 600 -5.54 15.60 -16.28
C ASP A 600 -4.06 16.02 -16.51
N GLU A 601 -3.32 16.41 -15.47
CA GLU A 601 -1.87 16.69 -15.57
C GLU A 601 -1.06 15.41 -15.87
N ILE A 602 -1.31 14.31 -15.18
CA ILE A 602 -0.60 13.03 -15.39
C ILE A 602 -0.74 12.56 -16.84
N TYR A 603 -1.91 12.68 -17.44
CA TYR A 603 -2.09 12.33 -18.85
C TYR A 603 -1.50 13.37 -19.83
N SER A 604 -1.19 14.57 -19.40
CA SER A 604 -0.61 15.62 -20.26
C SER A 604 0.88 15.45 -20.54
N ASN A 605 1.60 14.69 -19.70
CA ASN A 605 3.05 14.51 -19.85
C ASN A 605 3.43 13.02 -19.80
N SER A 606 4.21 12.58 -20.77
CA SER A 606 4.59 11.17 -20.93
C SER A 606 5.51 10.64 -19.84
N ARG A 607 6.28 11.50 -19.15
CA ARG A 607 7.15 11.13 -18.03
C ARG A 607 6.37 10.87 -16.72
N MET A 608 5.13 11.33 -16.64
CA MET A 608 4.33 11.15 -15.43
C MET A 608 3.78 9.72 -15.35
N LEU A 609 4.35 8.93 -14.45
CA LEU A 609 4.02 7.51 -14.24
C LEU A 609 2.69 7.30 -13.51
N GLY A 610 2.17 8.30 -12.83
CA GLY A 610 0.95 8.21 -12.02
C GLY A 610 1.25 8.33 -10.53
N GLY A 611 0.56 7.53 -9.71
CA GLY A 611 0.76 7.60 -8.26
C GLY A 611 -0.11 6.63 -7.47
N PHE A 612 0.06 6.68 -6.13
CA PHE A 612 -0.62 5.81 -5.18
C PHE A 612 -1.39 6.65 -4.15
N ILE A 613 -2.71 6.52 -4.12
CA ILE A 613 -3.59 7.24 -3.18
C ILE A 613 -3.25 6.81 -1.74
N TRP A 614 -3.17 7.74 -0.82
CA TRP A 614 -3.07 7.46 0.61
C TRP A 614 -4.46 7.51 1.26
N ASP A 615 -5.05 6.40 1.74
CA ASP A 615 -4.65 5.03 1.45
C ASP A 615 -5.88 4.20 1.03
N TRP A 616 -5.75 2.88 0.95
CA TRP A 616 -6.82 1.99 0.51
C TRP A 616 -7.91 1.79 1.57
N VAL A 617 -7.52 1.56 2.84
CA VAL A 617 -8.46 1.08 3.86
C VAL A 617 -8.33 1.83 5.19
N ASP A 618 -9.44 2.28 5.75
CA ASP A 618 -9.48 2.80 7.11
C ASP A 618 -8.90 1.77 8.11
N GLN A 619 -8.05 2.20 9.04
CA GLN A 619 -7.45 1.33 10.05
C GLN A 619 -8.25 1.31 11.37
N GLY A 620 -9.56 1.34 11.31
CA GLY A 620 -10.41 1.26 12.50
C GLY A 620 -10.49 -0.16 13.08
N ILE A 621 -10.59 -0.26 14.39
CA ILE A 621 -10.72 -1.52 15.12
C ILE A 621 -12.11 -1.60 15.73
N TYR A 622 -12.79 -2.73 15.62
CA TYR A 622 -14.09 -2.92 16.28
C TYR A 622 -13.93 -3.02 17.80
N LYS A 623 -14.71 -2.18 18.48
CA LYS A 623 -14.81 -2.17 19.94
C LYS A 623 -16.26 -2.35 20.37
N ILE A 624 -16.48 -3.25 21.32
CA ILE A 624 -17.79 -3.45 21.91
C ILE A 624 -17.95 -2.46 23.08
N LEU A 625 -18.97 -1.63 23.02
CA LEU A 625 -19.31 -0.68 24.07
C LEU A 625 -20.00 -1.38 25.25
N PRO A 626 -20.05 -0.76 26.46
CA PRO A 626 -20.71 -1.34 27.63
C PRO A 626 -22.19 -1.67 27.43
N ASP A 627 -22.86 -1.00 26.48
CA ASP A 627 -24.27 -1.25 26.13
C ASP A 627 -24.43 -2.35 25.05
N GLY A 628 -23.35 -3.01 24.65
CA GLY A 628 -23.33 -4.09 23.65
C GLY A 628 -23.28 -3.61 22.19
N ARG A 629 -23.33 -2.31 21.92
CA ARG A 629 -23.15 -1.79 20.55
C ARG A 629 -21.70 -1.94 20.12
N GLN A 630 -21.52 -2.23 18.84
CA GLN A 630 -20.22 -2.23 18.19
C GLN A 630 -19.94 -0.85 17.61
N MET A 631 -18.74 -0.34 17.83
CA MET A 631 -18.23 0.87 17.18
C MET A 631 -16.90 0.59 16.48
N VAL A 632 -16.60 1.39 15.45
CA VAL A 632 -15.27 1.43 14.85
C VAL A 632 -14.44 2.44 15.64
N ALA A 633 -13.45 1.95 16.36
CA ALA A 633 -12.60 2.75 17.22
C ALA A 633 -11.35 3.26 16.50
N TYR A 634 -10.85 4.41 16.94
CA TYR A 634 -9.62 5.04 16.47
C TYR A 634 -8.70 5.40 17.65
N GLY A 635 -7.56 6.05 17.36
CA GLY A 635 -6.58 6.42 18.37
C GLY A 635 -7.15 7.24 19.53
N GLY A 636 -6.90 6.81 20.76
CA GLY A 636 -7.42 7.37 22.00
C GLY A 636 -8.70 6.71 22.51
N ASP A 637 -9.43 5.95 21.69
CA ASP A 637 -10.66 5.28 22.14
C ASP A 637 -10.39 4.11 23.09
N PHE A 638 -9.16 3.60 23.10
CA PHE A 638 -8.70 2.58 24.05
C PHE A 638 -8.03 3.16 25.28
N GLY A 639 -7.99 4.50 25.39
CA GLY A 639 -7.26 5.21 26.47
C GLY A 639 -5.76 5.30 26.25
N ASP A 640 -5.34 4.97 25.03
CA ASP A 640 -3.95 4.99 24.58
C ASP A 640 -3.37 6.42 24.56
N GLN A 641 -2.09 6.53 24.93
CA GLN A 641 -1.30 7.75 24.87
C GLN A 641 0.16 7.38 24.51
N PRO A 642 0.81 8.11 23.58
CA PRO A 642 0.23 9.15 22.71
C PRO A 642 -0.75 8.57 21.68
N ASN A 643 -1.54 9.42 21.03
CA ASN A 643 -2.38 9.00 19.91
C ASN A 643 -2.68 10.16 18.97
N LEU A 644 -3.05 9.83 17.73
CA LEU A 644 -3.41 10.80 16.68
C LEU A 644 -4.89 10.73 16.28
N LYS A 645 -5.74 10.25 17.16
CA LYS A 645 -7.20 10.25 16.96
C LYS A 645 -7.61 9.55 15.65
N ALA A 646 -8.54 10.17 14.92
CA ALA A 646 -9.09 9.66 13.67
C ALA A 646 -8.13 9.75 12.48
N PHE A 647 -6.84 10.06 12.69
CA PHE A 647 -5.86 10.10 11.61
C PHE A 647 -5.67 8.73 10.92
N CYS A 648 -6.05 7.63 11.59
CA CYS A 648 -6.10 6.29 11.03
C CYS A 648 -7.29 6.04 10.07
N PHE A 649 -8.20 7.02 9.88
CA PHE A 649 -9.34 6.93 8.97
C PHE A 649 -9.04 7.70 7.67
N ASN A 650 -8.21 7.15 6.86
CA ASN A 650 -7.74 7.72 5.60
C ASN A 650 -7.94 6.80 4.39
N GLY A 651 -8.81 5.80 4.52
CA GLY A 651 -9.10 4.81 3.49
C GLY A 651 -10.05 5.30 2.39
N VAL A 652 -9.82 4.82 1.17
CA VAL A 652 -10.79 4.87 0.06
C VAL A 652 -12.03 4.04 0.40
N VAL A 653 -11.84 2.93 1.11
CA VAL A 653 -12.91 2.09 1.67
C VAL A 653 -12.85 2.07 3.20
N MET A 654 -13.96 1.73 3.84
CA MET A 654 -14.02 1.56 5.29
C MET A 654 -13.22 0.33 5.76
N SER A 655 -12.98 0.22 7.07
CA SER A 655 -12.21 -0.89 7.67
C SER A 655 -12.75 -2.27 7.30
N ASP A 656 -14.08 -2.41 7.16
CA ASP A 656 -14.78 -3.65 6.76
C ASP A 656 -14.92 -3.83 5.25
N ARG A 657 -14.40 -2.86 4.46
CA ARG A 657 -14.44 -2.77 2.98
C ARG A 657 -15.77 -2.29 2.43
N GLU A 658 -16.63 -1.71 3.25
CA GLU A 658 -17.77 -0.97 2.70
C GLU A 658 -17.27 0.21 1.85
N THR A 659 -17.87 0.39 0.67
CA THR A 659 -17.45 1.44 -0.26
C THR A 659 -17.95 2.81 0.18
N THR A 660 -17.09 3.81 0.04
CA THR A 660 -17.39 5.21 0.37
C THR A 660 -17.62 6.03 -0.90
N PRO A 661 -18.10 7.27 -0.81
CA PRO A 661 -18.14 8.18 -1.96
C PRO A 661 -16.79 8.35 -2.67
N LYS A 662 -15.66 8.28 -1.92
CA LYS A 662 -14.30 8.33 -2.45
C LYS A 662 -14.01 7.20 -3.43
N TYR A 663 -14.48 6.00 -3.14
CA TYR A 663 -14.34 4.82 -4.00
C TYR A 663 -14.92 5.06 -5.40
N TRP A 664 -16.08 5.69 -5.48
CA TRP A 664 -16.76 5.97 -6.76
C TRP A 664 -16.07 7.07 -7.55
N GLU A 665 -15.48 8.06 -6.87
CA GLU A 665 -14.63 9.08 -7.52
C GLU A 665 -13.35 8.43 -8.08
N VAL A 666 -12.68 7.57 -7.31
CA VAL A 666 -11.51 6.80 -7.78
C VAL A 666 -11.88 5.97 -9.01
N LYS A 667 -12.98 5.22 -8.96
CA LYS A 667 -13.45 4.41 -10.08
C LYS A 667 -13.60 5.21 -11.35
N LYS A 668 -14.20 6.40 -11.26
CA LYS A 668 -14.44 7.27 -12.41
C LYS A 668 -13.14 7.84 -12.98
N VAL A 669 -12.30 8.41 -12.13
CA VAL A 669 -11.07 9.07 -12.57
C VAL A 669 -10.05 8.06 -13.10
N TYR A 670 -9.99 6.87 -12.51
CA TYR A 670 -9.10 5.78 -12.93
C TYR A 670 -9.62 4.97 -14.12
N ALA A 671 -10.76 5.33 -14.68
CA ALA A 671 -11.33 4.57 -15.80
C ALA A 671 -10.33 4.44 -16.96
N PRO A 672 -10.15 3.20 -17.50
CA PRO A 672 -9.24 2.94 -18.60
C PRO A 672 -9.80 3.38 -19.96
N VAL A 673 -10.95 4.03 -19.96
CA VAL A 673 -11.58 4.63 -21.13
C VAL A 673 -12.00 6.05 -20.78
N LYS A 674 -11.75 7.01 -21.67
CA LYS A 674 -12.24 8.39 -21.54
C LYS A 674 -13.27 8.66 -22.63
N LEU A 675 -14.38 9.27 -22.25
CA LEU A 675 -15.42 9.72 -23.18
C LEU A 675 -15.53 11.25 -23.12
N GLU A 676 -15.59 11.90 -24.29
CA GLU A 676 -15.75 13.34 -24.41
C GLU A 676 -16.77 13.64 -25.52
N MET A 677 -17.66 14.62 -25.27
CA MET A 677 -18.57 15.12 -26.31
C MET A 677 -17.78 15.94 -27.31
N GLU A 678 -17.84 15.56 -28.57
CA GLU A 678 -17.26 16.35 -29.67
C GLU A 678 -18.20 17.47 -30.08
N LYS A 679 -17.78 18.71 -29.79
CA LYS A 679 -18.52 19.93 -30.19
C LYS A 679 -17.87 20.53 -31.44
N ASP A 680 -18.67 20.93 -32.41
CA ASP A 680 -18.15 21.64 -33.58
C ASP A 680 -17.82 23.09 -33.20
N LEU A 681 -16.53 23.35 -32.95
CA LEU A 681 -16.06 24.74 -32.88
C LEU A 681 -16.04 25.29 -34.30
N GLN A 682 -17.14 25.87 -34.75
CA GLN A 682 -17.09 26.75 -35.95
C GLN A 682 -16.23 27.96 -35.58
N VAL A 683 -14.99 27.95 -36.07
CA VAL A 683 -14.11 29.12 -36.01
C VAL A 683 -14.67 30.15 -36.99
N PHE A 684 -15.44 31.11 -36.49
CA PHE A 684 -15.74 32.31 -37.25
C PHE A 684 -14.52 33.24 -37.23
N PRO A 685 -14.15 33.87 -38.37
CA PRO A 685 -13.04 34.83 -38.41
C PRO A 685 -13.35 35.99 -37.46
N LYS A 686 -12.33 36.42 -36.76
CA LYS A 686 -12.35 37.59 -35.88
C LYS A 686 -12.72 38.82 -36.68
N GLU A 687 -13.97 39.22 -36.59
CA GLU A 687 -14.38 40.64 -36.77
C GLU A 687 -15.78 40.79 -36.16
N GLN A 688 -15.85 41.65 -35.15
CA GLN A 688 -17.02 42.24 -34.50
C GLN A 688 -17.77 41.38 -33.45
N ASP A 689 -17.80 41.91 -32.24
CA ASP A 689 -18.62 41.59 -31.09
C ASP A 689 -20.01 41.03 -31.43
N LEU A 690 -20.12 39.72 -31.47
CA LEU A 690 -21.36 39.00 -31.27
C LEU A 690 -21.09 37.87 -30.28
N LEU A 691 -21.63 38.02 -29.09
CA LEU A 691 -21.77 36.96 -28.10
C LEU A 691 -22.45 35.76 -28.74
N VAL A 692 -21.71 34.85 -29.34
CA VAL A 692 -22.24 33.52 -29.72
C VAL A 692 -22.52 32.81 -28.41
N LYS A 693 -23.78 32.71 -28.04
CA LYS A 693 -24.23 31.86 -26.96
C LYS A 693 -23.79 30.43 -27.28
N GLU A 694 -23.11 29.78 -26.40
CA GLU A 694 -22.69 28.37 -26.50
C GLU A 694 -23.82 27.36 -26.77
N GLN A 695 -25.04 27.84 -26.85
CA GLN A 695 -26.28 27.08 -26.88
C GLN A 695 -26.68 26.52 -28.27
N ASP A 696 -25.96 26.86 -29.36
CA ASP A 696 -26.40 26.48 -30.72
C ASP A 696 -25.46 25.44 -31.43
N VAL A 697 -24.48 24.86 -30.71
CA VAL A 697 -23.59 23.87 -31.30
C VAL A 697 -24.11 22.46 -31.03
N LEU A 698 -24.70 21.84 -32.07
CA LEU A 698 -25.14 20.44 -31.98
C LEU A 698 -23.92 19.51 -31.81
N PRO A 699 -23.98 18.58 -30.86
CA PRO A 699 -22.89 17.62 -30.67
C PRO A 699 -22.79 16.69 -31.89
N LYS A 700 -21.57 16.47 -32.38
CA LYS A 700 -21.28 15.69 -33.58
C LYS A 700 -21.10 14.20 -33.31
N GLY A 701 -20.60 13.87 -32.13
CA GLY A 701 -20.24 12.50 -31.75
C GLY A 701 -19.62 12.43 -30.34
N LEU A 702 -19.14 11.25 -30.01
CA LEU A 702 -18.35 11.02 -28.82
C LEU A 702 -16.94 10.63 -29.24
N ARG A 703 -15.97 11.28 -28.66
CA ARG A 703 -14.56 10.91 -28.73
C ARG A 703 -14.26 9.90 -27.64
N VAL A 704 -13.64 8.77 -28.03
CA VAL A 704 -13.30 7.66 -27.15
C VAL A 704 -11.79 7.50 -27.11
N THR A 705 -11.17 7.70 -25.97
CA THR A 705 -9.73 7.47 -25.78
C THR A 705 -9.52 6.18 -25.00
N ASN A 706 -8.74 5.26 -25.58
CA ASN A 706 -8.32 4.04 -24.89
C ASN A 706 -7.12 4.33 -23.96
N ARG A 707 -7.33 4.27 -22.67
CA ARG A 707 -6.34 4.45 -21.61
C ARG A 707 -5.82 3.13 -21.03
N ASN A 708 -6.19 1.96 -21.61
CA ASN A 708 -5.50 0.72 -21.35
C ASN A 708 -4.07 0.80 -21.90
N HIS A 709 -3.19 -0.07 -21.39
CA HIS A 709 -1.79 -0.07 -21.79
C HIS A 709 -1.45 -1.21 -22.78
N HIS A 710 -2.24 -2.29 -22.77
CA HIS A 710 -1.94 -3.52 -23.52
C HIS A 710 -3.11 -4.05 -24.34
N ILE A 711 -4.35 -3.68 -24.00
CA ILE A 711 -5.56 -4.20 -24.65
C ILE A 711 -6.33 -3.11 -25.39
N GLY A 712 -6.99 -3.51 -26.48
CA GLY A 712 -7.97 -2.67 -27.20
C GLY A 712 -9.29 -2.54 -26.44
N LEU A 713 -10.32 -2.06 -27.14
CA LEU A 713 -11.64 -1.86 -26.55
C LEU A 713 -12.62 -3.01 -26.86
N GLU A 714 -12.16 -4.10 -27.50
CA GLU A 714 -13.01 -5.22 -27.96
C GLU A 714 -13.65 -6.00 -26.79
N GLY A 715 -13.04 -5.92 -25.60
CA GLY A 715 -13.54 -6.54 -24.37
C GLY A 715 -14.66 -5.74 -23.68
N TYR A 716 -15.08 -4.60 -24.26
CA TYR A 716 -16.08 -3.73 -23.65
C TYR A 716 -17.31 -3.59 -24.56
N ARG A 717 -18.42 -3.15 -23.95
CA ARG A 717 -19.65 -2.70 -24.62
C ARG A 717 -19.96 -1.28 -24.18
N CYS A 718 -20.57 -0.50 -25.08
CA CYS A 718 -21.01 0.86 -24.80
C CYS A 718 -22.54 0.92 -24.76
N LEU A 719 -23.10 1.03 -23.56
CA LEU A 719 -24.53 1.13 -23.34
C LEU A 719 -24.92 2.61 -23.20
N TRP A 720 -26.07 3.00 -23.73
CA TRP A 720 -26.59 4.36 -23.58
C TRP A 720 -28.04 4.40 -23.11
N THR A 721 -28.39 5.49 -22.43
CA THR A 721 -29.77 5.80 -22.00
C THR A 721 -30.03 7.26 -22.18
N LEU A 722 -31.11 7.57 -22.90
CA LEU A 722 -31.64 8.94 -23.08
C LEU A 722 -32.60 9.27 -21.93
N ILE A 723 -32.36 10.39 -21.26
CA ILE A 723 -33.17 10.90 -20.16
C ILE A 723 -33.73 12.26 -20.54
N GLU A 724 -35.06 12.42 -20.45
CA GLU A 724 -35.76 13.67 -20.66
C GLU A 724 -36.49 14.09 -19.39
N ASN A 725 -36.19 15.26 -18.84
CA ASN A 725 -36.76 15.79 -17.60
C ASN A 725 -36.71 14.76 -16.44
N GLY A 726 -35.58 14.06 -16.31
CA GLY A 726 -35.35 13.04 -15.30
C GLY A 726 -36.00 11.67 -15.57
N LYS A 727 -36.68 11.48 -16.69
CA LYS A 727 -37.33 10.22 -17.08
C LYS A 727 -36.56 9.53 -18.19
N LYS A 728 -36.36 8.23 -18.04
CA LYS A 728 -35.77 7.38 -19.07
C LYS A 728 -36.73 7.28 -20.26
N MET A 729 -36.24 7.61 -21.45
CA MET A 729 -37.00 7.58 -22.72
C MET A 729 -36.63 6.39 -23.57
N GLU A 730 -35.35 6.30 -23.94
CA GLU A 730 -34.80 5.28 -24.83
C GLU A 730 -33.46 4.74 -24.27
N GLN A 731 -33.08 3.59 -24.73
CA GLN A 731 -31.78 2.99 -24.42
C GLN A 731 -31.32 2.08 -25.56
N GLY A 732 -30.01 1.82 -25.63
CA GLY A 732 -29.44 0.94 -26.63
C GLY A 732 -27.97 0.73 -26.41
N GLU A 733 -27.32 0.24 -27.46
CA GLU A 733 -25.88 -0.01 -27.48
C GLU A 733 -25.25 0.74 -28.66
N LEU A 734 -24.06 1.31 -28.45
CA LEU A 734 -23.24 1.93 -29.48
C LEU A 734 -22.05 1.02 -29.78
N ALA A 735 -21.68 0.94 -31.05
CA ALA A 735 -20.45 0.25 -31.43
C ALA A 735 -19.22 1.05 -31.01
N LEU A 736 -18.37 0.46 -30.18
CA LEU A 736 -17.08 1.05 -29.85
C LEU A 736 -16.14 0.99 -31.05
N PRO A 737 -15.37 2.04 -31.32
CA PRO A 737 -14.36 2.01 -32.37
C PRO A 737 -13.20 1.05 -31.98
N LEU A 738 -12.55 0.47 -32.97
CA LEU A 738 -11.30 -0.27 -32.77
C LEU A 738 -10.18 0.72 -32.51
N VAL A 739 -9.79 0.86 -31.26
CA VAL A 739 -8.80 1.84 -30.79
C VAL A 739 -7.70 1.12 -30.03
N ALA A 740 -6.49 1.24 -30.53
CA ALA A 740 -5.31 0.69 -29.85
C ALA A 740 -5.01 1.40 -28.52
N PRO A 741 -4.23 0.81 -27.63
CA PRO A 741 -3.80 1.46 -26.38
C PRO A 741 -3.17 2.83 -26.63
N GLY A 742 -3.63 3.84 -25.89
CA GLY A 742 -3.18 5.23 -25.99
C GLY A 742 -3.80 6.03 -27.14
N GLU A 743 -4.54 5.41 -28.04
CA GLU A 743 -5.15 6.09 -29.19
C GLU A 743 -6.57 6.59 -28.89
N THR A 744 -7.07 7.44 -29.80
CA THR A 744 -8.40 8.04 -29.74
C THR A 744 -9.17 7.78 -31.03
N GLY A 745 -10.41 7.34 -30.90
CA GLY A 745 -11.35 7.19 -32.00
C GLY A 745 -12.61 8.00 -31.76
N THR A 746 -13.51 8.03 -32.74
CA THR A 746 -14.82 8.69 -32.65
C THR A 746 -15.94 7.68 -32.89
N MET A 747 -17.08 7.89 -32.22
CA MET A 747 -18.31 7.16 -32.43
C MET A 747 -19.48 8.12 -32.58
N ALA A 748 -20.45 7.76 -33.44
CA ALA A 748 -21.64 8.56 -33.64
C ALA A 748 -22.52 8.55 -32.38
N LEU A 749 -23.29 9.63 -32.19
CA LEU A 749 -24.34 9.64 -31.18
C LEU A 749 -25.50 8.71 -31.62
N PRO A 750 -26.32 8.23 -30.66
CA PRO A 750 -27.51 7.48 -31.02
C PRO A 750 -28.47 8.38 -31.83
N ASP A 751 -29.13 7.78 -32.84
CA ASP A 751 -30.16 8.46 -33.64
C ASP A 751 -31.45 8.62 -32.82
N VAL A 752 -31.51 9.69 -32.03
CA VAL A 752 -32.63 9.99 -31.13
C VAL A 752 -33.20 11.37 -31.39
N LYS A 753 -34.49 11.51 -31.18
CA LYS A 753 -35.17 12.82 -31.29
C LYS A 753 -34.91 13.62 -30.00
N ILE A 754 -34.23 14.74 -30.12
CA ILE A 754 -33.98 15.65 -29.00
C ILE A 754 -35.13 16.65 -28.89
N ASN A 755 -35.83 16.64 -27.75
CA ASN A 755 -36.82 17.65 -27.44
C ASN A 755 -36.14 18.96 -27.02
N LYS A 756 -36.23 19.98 -27.86
CA LYS A 756 -35.57 21.28 -27.59
C LYS A 756 -36.20 22.06 -26.44
N GLN A 757 -37.34 21.63 -25.91
CA GLN A 757 -38.04 22.27 -24.79
C GLN A 757 -37.88 21.51 -23.46
N ALA A 758 -37.02 20.49 -23.43
CA ALA A 758 -36.80 19.66 -22.26
C ALA A 758 -35.33 19.64 -21.89
N ASP A 759 -35.03 19.36 -20.62
CA ASP A 759 -33.68 18.94 -20.19
C ASP A 759 -33.43 17.52 -20.72
N VAL A 760 -32.48 17.38 -21.63
CA VAL A 760 -32.17 16.10 -22.28
C VAL A 760 -30.73 15.69 -21.98
N ARG A 761 -30.60 14.54 -21.37
CA ARG A 761 -29.31 13.95 -20.97
C ARG A 761 -29.09 12.61 -21.67
N LEU A 762 -27.85 12.39 -22.11
CA LEU A 762 -27.38 11.10 -22.59
C LEU A 762 -26.46 10.49 -21.54
N ASN A 763 -26.88 9.41 -20.87
CA ASN A 763 -26.04 8.60 -20.05
C ASN A 763 -25.37 7.55 -20.91
N VAL A 764 -24.05 7.41 -20.78
CA VAL A 764 -23.25 6.41 -21.49
C VAL A 764 -22.46 5.60 -20.46
N SER A 765 -22.57 4.27 -20.53
CA SER A 765 -21.83 3.35 -19.66
C SER A 765 -20.97 2.42 -20.48
N ILE A 766 -19.70 2.34 -20.16
CA ILE A 766 -18.77 1.31 -20.67
C ILE A 766 -18.79 0.15 -19.69
N VAL A 767 -19.10 -1.05 -20.17
CA VAL A 767 -19.23 -2.25 -19.36
C VAL A 767 -18.40 -3.41 -19.93
N LEU A 768 -18.02 -4.36 -19.07
CA LEU A 768 -17.37 -5.60 -19.53
C LEU A 768 -18.31 -6.39 -20.45
N LYS A 769 -17.76 -6.88 -21.55
CA LYS A 769 -18.49 -7.72 -22.52
C LYS A 769 -18.64 -9.15 -22.03
N GLU A 770 -17.62 -9.69 -21.39
CA GLU A 770 -17.51 -11.05 -20.91
C GLU A 770 -17.06 -11.08 -19.44
N ASP A 771 -17.13 -12.22 -18.79
CA ASP A 771 -16.62 -12.42 -17.43
C ASP A 771 -15.09 -12.20 -17.41
N ALA A 772 -14.63 -11.37 -16.49
CA ALA A 772 -13.23 -11.22 -16.14
C ALA A 772 -12.93 -11.99 -14.85
N LEU A 773 -11.64 -12.19 -14.53
CA LEU A 773 -11.21 -12.85 -13.29
C LEU A 773 -11.73 -12.15 -12.01
N TRP A 774 -12.05 -10.85 -12.11
CA TRP A 774 -12.38 -9.97 -10.99
C TRP A 774 -13.80 -9.40 -11.03
N ALA A 775 -14.56 -9.60 -12.12
CA ALA A 775 -15.95 -9.13 -12.23
C ALA A 775 -16.71 -9.90 -13.32
N LYS A 776 -18.04 -9.91 -13.22
CA LYS A 776 -18.93 -10.51 -14.21
C LYS A 776 -19.17 -9.58 -15.41
N ALA A 777 -19.56 -10.17 -16.53
CA ALA A 777 -20.04 -9.45 -17.71
C ALA A 777 -21.12 -8.44 -17.31
N GLY A 778 -21.07 -7.24 -17.90
CA GLY A 778 -21.93 -6.13 -17.54
C GLY A 778 -21.42 -5.26 -16.38
N HIS A 779 -20.29 -5.61 -15.74
CA HIS A 779 -19.70 -4.72 -14.74
C HIS A 779 -19.33 -3.38 -15.36
N GLU A 780 -19.80 -2.28 -14.73
CA GLU A 780 -19.58 -0.91 -15.21
C GLU A 780 -18.15 -0.45 -14.92
N ILE A 781 -17.44 -0.11 -15.99
CA ILE A 781 -16.06 0.43 -15.95
C ILE A 781 -16.08 1.95 -15.84
N LEU A 782 -16.95 2.59 -16.64
CA LEU A 782 -17.11 4.03 -16.70
C LEU A 782 -18.57 4.39 -16.92
N LYS A 783 -19.02 5.46 -16.29
CA LYS A 783 -20.29 6.09 -16.58
C LYS A 783 -20.11 7.58 -16.75
N GLU A 784 -20.65 8.11 -17.86
CA GLU A 784 -20.67 9.54 -18.16
C GLU A 784 -22.09 10.01 -18.47
N GLN A 785 -22.35 11.28 -18.19
CA GLN A 785 -23.59 11.95 -18.56
C GLN A 785 -23.27 13.19 -19.36
N PHE A 786 -23.87 13.28 -20.53
CA PHE A 786 -23.73 14.43 -21.43
C PHE A 786 -25.06 15.19 -21.58
N ALA A 787 -24.99 16.53 -21.50
CA ALA A 787 -26.09 17.37 -21.81
C ALA A 787 -26.26 17.45 -23.36
N LEU A 788 -27.38 16.99 -23.87
CA LEU A 788 -27.75 17.18 -25.27
C LEU A 788 -28.58 18.46 -25.47
N ASN A 789 -29.32 18.85 -24.44
CA ASN A 789 -30.03 20.12 -24.38
C ASN A 789 -30.18 20.55 -22.92
N ASP A 790 -29.66 21.74 -22.60
CA ASP A 790 -29.74 22.36 -21.27
C ASP A 790 -30.94 23.31 -21.23
N HIS A 791 -32.14 22.83 -21.46
CA HIS A 791 -33.28 23.61 -21.15
C HIS A 791 -33.54 23.58 -19.65
N LEU A 792 -33.03 24.58 -18.94
CA LEU A 792 -33.51 24.85 -17.59
C LEU A 792 -35.03 24.98 -17.73
N MET A 793 -35.78 24.03 -17.15
CA MET A 793 -37.24 24.20 -17.05
C MET A 793 -37.45 25.59 -16.47
N ALA A 794 -37.81 26.53 -17.31
CA ALA A 794 -38.45 27.73 -16.83
C ALA A 794 -39.54 27.19 -15.89
N VAL A 795 -39.38 27.48 -14.59
CA VAL A 795 -40.37 27.14 -13.57
C VAL A 795 -41.72 27.38 -14.23
N ALA A 796 -42.46 26.28 -14.39
CA ALA A 796 -43.59 26.24 -15.31
C ALA A 796 -44.44 27.51 -15.14
N ASN A 797 -44.39 28.39 -16.13
CA ASN A 797 -45.35 29.46 -16.29
C ASN A 797 -46.70 28.82 -16.62
N GLY A 798 -47.24 28.00 -15.70
CA GLY A 798 -48.41 27.22 -16.05
C GLY A 798 -49.00 26.39 -14.91
N VAL A 799 -48.46 26.42 -13.74
CA VAL A 799 -49.26 26.02 -12.57
C VAL A 799 -50.20 27.20 -12.33
N GLN A 800 -51.43 27.10 -12.87
CA GLN A 800 -52.53 27.94 -12.40
C GLN A 800 -52.55 27.77 -10.88
N PRO A 801 -52.34 28.83 -10.06
CA PRO A 801 -52.39 28.74 -8.63
C PRO A 801 -53.81 28.26 -8.26
N GLY A 802 -53.90 26.99 -7.84
CA GLY A 802 -55.13 26.57 -7.22
C GLY A 802 -55.30 27.44 -5.96
N LYS A 803 -56.45 28.00 -5.76
CA LYS A 803 -56.78 28.81 -4.60
C LYS A 803 -56.52 28.06 -3.29
N ARG A 804 -55.27 28.00 -2.91
CA ARG A 804 -54.84 27.52 -1.58
C ARG A 804 -55.04 28.65 -0.57
N LYS A 805 -56.04 28.50 0.28
CA LYS A 805 -56.35 29.41 1.42
C LYS A 805 -55.27 29.39 2.52
N ASN A 806 -54.04 28.97 2.25
CA ASN A 806 -52.98 29.03 3.23
C ASN A 806 -52.06 30.18 2.92
N LYS A 807 -52.13 31.20 3.76
CA LYS A 807 -51.24 32.37 3.78
C LYS A 807 -49.79 32.04 4.22
N PHE A 808 -49.18 30.98 3.69
CA PHE A 808 -47.75 30.77 3.87
C PHE A 808 -47.01 31.38 2.68
N SER A 809 -46.42 32.52 2.91
CA SER A 809 -45.39 33.07 2.02
C SER A 809 -44.14 32.23 2.07
N VAL A 810 -43.47 32.05 0.93
CA VAL A 810 -42.13 31.49 0.89
C VAL A 810 -41.17 32.24 1.83
N LEU A 811 -41.42 33.54 2.03
CA LEU A 811 -40.69 34.40 2.96
C LEU A 811 -40.95 34.07 4.44
N ASP A 812 -42.10 33.49 4.80
CA ASP A 812 -42.34 33.01 6.16
C ASP A 812 -41.48 31.78 6.50
N LEU A 813 -41.10 30.99 5.47
CA LEU A 813 -40.12 29.93 5.59
C LEU A 813 -38.67 30.48 5.71
N TRP A 814 -38.44 31.73 5.30
CA TRP A 814 -37.13 32.37 5.32
C TRP A 814 -36.92 33.25 6.56
N LYS A 815 -37.92 33.50 7.37
CA LYS A 815 -37.81 34.33 8.58
C LYS A 815 -36.73 33.83 9.54
N ASP A 816 -36.51 32.51 9.60
CA ASP A 816 -35.50 31.85 10.41
C ASP A 816 -34.26 31.44 9.59
N SER A 817 -34.22 31.81 8.27
CA SER A 817 -33.09 31.53 7.41
C SER A 817 -32.04 32.61 7.56
N TYR A 818 -30.81 32.23 7.84
CA TYR A 818 -29.68 33.15 7.92
C TYR A 818 -28.56 32.69 7.01
N PHE A 819 -27.71 33.62 6.64
CA PHE A 819 -26.53 33.31 5.81
C PHE A 819 -25.60 32.37 6.58
N GLN A 820 -25.39 31.20 6.01
CA GLN A 820 -24.55 30.16 6.59
C GLN A 820 -23.13 30.28 6.02
N ALA A 821 -22.20 30.80 6.79
CA ALA A 821 -20.79 30.89 6.47
C ALA A 821 -19.96 29.79 7.15
N PHE A 822 -20.63 28.84 7.78
CA PHE A 822 -20.01 27.79 8.57
C PHE A 822 -20.61 26.44 8.20
N ARG A 823 -19.78 25.43 8.04
CA ARG A 823 -20.19 24.01 7.99
C ARG A 823 -19.68 23.26 9.20
N ALA A 824 -20.25 22.11 9.48
CA ALA A 824 -19.69 21.21 10.50
C ALA A 824 -18.24 20.85 10.15
N PRO A 825 -17.29 21.04 11.06
CA PRO A 825 -15.90 20.73 10.80
C PRO A 825 -15.70 19.23 10.60
N THR A 826 -14.98 18.88 9.56
CA THR A 826 -14.46 17.52 9.36
C THR A 826 -13.19 17.30 10.18
N ASP A 827 -12.67 16.07 10.20
CA ASP A 827 -11.41 15.79 10.89
C ASP A 827 -10.23 16.51 10.24
N ASN A 828 -10.25 16.70 8.91
CA ASN A 828 -9.26 17.49 8.19
C ASN A 828 -9.22 18.96 8.65
N ASP A 829 -10.37 19.53 9.03
CA ASP A 829 -10.43 20.91 9.56
C ASP A 829 -9.91 21.04 10.98
N LYS A 830 -9.75 19.91 11.70
CA LYS A 830 -9.30 19.82 13.08
C LYS A 830 -7.85 19.36 13.23
N SER A 831 -7.25 18.85 12.15
CA SER A 831 -5.93 18.25 12.15
C SER A 831 -5.06 18.77 11.01
N PHE A 832 -3.86 18.25 10.85
CA PHE A 832 -2.86 18.65 9.85
C PHE A 832 -2.37 20.08 9.93
N GLY A 833 -2.36 20.67 11.12
CA GLY A 833 -1.85 22.05 11.32
C GLY A 833 -2.75 23.15 10.75
N ASN A 834 -3.76 22.84 9.97
CA ASN A 834 -4.61 23.85 9.34
C ASN A 834 -5.55 24.56 10.31
N TRP A 835 -5.87 23.96 11.43
CA TRP A 835 -6.69 24.54 12.51
C TRP A 835 -7.92 25.33 12.04
N LEU A 836 -8.41 25.07 10.83
CA LEU A 836 -9.51 25.79 10.20
C LEU A 836 -10.74 25.83 11.11
N ALA A 837 -11.07 24.71 11.74
CA ALA A 837 -12.20 24.64 12.67
C ALA A 837 -12.04 25.60 13.86
N LYS A 838 -10.80 25.78 14.36
CA LYS A 838 -10.49 26.73 15.43
C LYS A 838 -10.60 28.16 14.92
N ASP A 839 -10.08 28.43 13.73
CA ASP A 839 -10.11 29.77 13.13
C ASP A 839 -11.54 30.19 12.81
N TRP A 840 -12.38 29.29 12.31
CA TRP A 840 -13.79 29.55 12.07
C TRP A 840 -14.52 29.94 13.36
N LYS A 841 -14.25 29.24 14.46
CA LYS A 841 -14.78 29.59 15.79
C LYS A 841 -14.25 30.93 16.30
N ASN A 842 -12.94 31.18 16.14
CA ASN A 842 -12.31 32.47 16.51
C ASN A 842 -12.92 33.61 15.70
N GLN A 843 -13.28 33.37 14.43
CA GLN A 843 -13.96 34.36 13.57
C GLN A 843 -15.46 34.44 13.83
N ARG A 844 -16.04 33.57 14.67
CA ARG A 844 -17.48 33.44 14.95
C ARG A 844 -18.30 33.11 13.71
N LEU A 845 -17.78 32.30 12.78
CA LEU A 845 -18.51 31.90 11.60
C LEU A 845 -19.73 31.00 11.93
N ASP A 846 -19.65 30.26 13.04
CA ASP A 846 -20.70 29.39 13.59
C ASP A 846 -21.81 30.18 14.34
N ALA A 847 -21.50 31.40 14.77
CA ALA A 847 -22.42 32.21 15.57
C ALA A 847 -22.24 33.73 15.31
N PRO A 848 -22.56 34.22 14.09
CA PRO A 848 -22.49 35.63 13.77
C PRO A 848 -23.52 36.42 14.56
N GLN A 849 -23.22 37.66 14.87
CA GLN A 849 -24.24 38.60 15.35
C GLN A 849 -25.09 39.07 14.16
N VAL A 850 -26.39 38.85 14.22
CA VAL A 850 -27.34 39.19 13.14
C VAL A 850 -28.04 40.53 13.49
N GLU A 851 -28.00 41.48 12.58
CA GLU A 851 -28.65 42.78 12.70
C GLU A 851 -29.48 43.02 11.45
N VAL A 852 -30.77 43.25 11.61
CA VAL A 852 -31.65 43.67 10.52
C VAL A 852 -31.50 45.17 10.33
N ILE A 853 -30.81 45.55 9.26
CA ILE A 853 -30.56 46.96 8.90
C ILE A 853 -31.85 47.61 8.33
N THR A 854 -32.48 46.91 7.38
CA THR A 854 -33.74 47.36 6.80
C THR A 854 -34.75 46.27 7.04
N PRO A 855 -35.85 46.59 7.79
CA PRO A 855 -36.97 45.67 7.90
C PRO A 855 -37.56 45.30 6.54
N GLU A 856 -38.26 44.21 6.50
CA GLU A 856 -38.90 43.74 5.28
C GLU A 856 -39.87 44.81 4.75
N THR A 857 -39.60 45.18 3.50
CA THR A 857 -40.47 46.12 2.76
C THR A 857 -41.17 45.41 1.62
N GLU A 858 -42.45 45.52 1.51
CA GLU A 858 -43.26 44.97 0.44
C GLU A 858 -43.51 46.05 -0.63
N THR A 859 -43.19 45.72 -1.89
CA THR A 859 -43.49 46.61 -3.02
C THR A 859 -44.30 45.87 -4.06
N GLN A 860 -45.43 46.43 -4.44
CA GLN A 860 -46.26 45.92 -5.52
C GLN A 860 -45.83 46.52 -6.85
N GLU A 861 -45.47 45.68 -7.80
CA GLU A 861 -45.07 46.13 -9.15
C GLU A 861 -46.29 46.23 -10.07
N THR A 862 -46.17 47.00 -11.14
CA THR A 862 -47.25 47.26 -12.09
C THR A 862 -47.76 46.02 -12.86
N ASN A 863 -47.00 44.95 -12.83
CA ASN A 863 -47.37 43.67 -13.44
C ASN A 863 -48.09 42.69 -12.47
N GLY A 864 -48.45 43.17 -11.27
CA GLY A 864 -49.10 42.34 -10.24
C GLY A 864 -48.13 41.49 -9.39
N THR A 865 -46.78 41.59 -9.62
CA THR A 865 -45.80 40.91 -8.79
C THR A 865 -45.57 41.66 -7.48
N VAL A 866 -45.49 40.94 -6.39
CA VAL A 866 -45.10 41.48 -5.08
C VAL A 866 -43.66 41.15 -4.84
N SER A 867 -42.78 42.13 -4.68
CA SER A 867 -41.42 41.96 -4.27
C SER A 867 -41.24 42.34 -2.78
N ARG A 868 -40.53 41.55 -2.05
CA ARG A 868 -40.13 41.81 -0.66
C ARG A 868 -38.62 41.97 -0.59
N LYS A 869 -38.18 43.00 0.13
CA LYS A 869 -36.78 43.32 0.30
C LYS A 869 -36.43 43.48 1.78
N SER A 870 -35.32 42.96 2.20
CA SER A 870 -34.77 43.14 3.55
C SER A 870 -33.25 43.20 3.46
N VAL A 871 -32.64 44.02 4.31
CA VAL A 871 -31.17 44.08 4.43
C VAL A 871 -30.78 43.59 5.80
N VAL A 872 -29.99 42.51 5.83
CA VAL A 872 -29.49 41.89 7.05
C VAL A 872 -27.96 41.94 7.07
N LYS A 873 -27.43 42.38 8.19
CA LYS A 873 -26.00 42.43 8.43
C LYS A 873 -25.59 41.31 9.39
N TYR A 874 -24.63 40.54 8.99
CA TYR A 874 -23.99 39.50 9.78
C TYR A 874 -22.63 40.01 10.21
N ARG A 875 -22.39 40.10 11.52
CA ARG A 875 -21.10 40.55 12.09
C ARG A 875 -20.32 39.35 12.60
N TYR A 876 -19.13 39.23 12.10
CA TYR A 876 -18.11 38.28 12.51
C TYR A 876 -17.02 38.98 13.33
N ALA A 877 -16.07 38.21 13.88
CA ALA A 877 -15.00 38.80 14.70
C ALA A 877 -14.11 39.81 13.94
N LYS A 878 -13.86 39.59 12.66
CA LYS A 878 -12.99 40.44 11.81
C LYS A 878 -13.71 41.15 10.66
N GLY A 879 -15.01 41.10 10.60
CA GLY A 879 -15.72 41.76 9.51
C GLY A 879 -17.22 41.54 9.54
N SER A 880 -17.89 42.03 8.51
CA SER A 880 -19.35 41.88 8.39
C SER A 880 -19.76 41.73 6.95
N ILE A 881 -20.81 40.94 6.72
CA ILE A 881 -21.46 40.78 5.42
C ILE A 881 -22.85 41.39 5.53
N CYS A 882 -23.22 42.24 4.56
CA CYS A 882 -24.57 42.73 4.41
C CYS A 882 -25.20 42.02 3.22
N LEU A 883 -26.31 41.33 3.44
CA LEU A 883 -27.06 40.68 2.37
C LEU A 883 -28.37 41.43 2.14
N LEU A 884 -28.63 41.69 0.88
CA LEU A 884 -29.93 42.16 0.40
C LEU A 884 -30.76 40.94 -0.04
N TYR A 885 -31.77 40.61 0.75
CA TYR A 885 -32.74 39.59 0.40
C TYR A 885 -33.80 40.19 -0.51
N THR A 886 -33.97 39.64 -1.67
CA THR A 886 -35.05 40.02 -2.60
C THR A 886 -35.80 38.75 -3.01
N SER A 887 -37.09 38.75 -2.90
CA SER A 887 -37.93 37.69 -3.43
C SER A 887 -39.04 38.30 -4.25
N PRO A 888 -39.08 38.07 -5.57
CA PRO A 888 -40.27 38.32 -6.34
C PRO A 888 -41.25 37.18 -6.01
N SER A 889 -42.44 37.51 -5.48
CA SER A 889 -43.55 36.56 -5.36
C SER A 889 -44.60 36.95 -6.38
N PRO A 890 -44.95 36.07 -7.31
CA PRO A 890 -46.18 36.28 -8.08
C PRO A 890 -47.35 36.23 -7.12
N ARG A 891 -48.20 37.21 -7.12
CA ARG A 891 -49.49 37.11 -6.40
C ARG A 891 -50.33 36.03 -7.02
N ASP A 892 -50.86 35.20 -6.16
CA ASP A 892 -51.97 34.32 -6.51
C ASP A 892 -53.17 35.10 -7.04
#